data_1c027ec71e09306d8f291612766c3122
#
_entry.id   1c027ec71e09306d8f291612766c3122
#
_cell.length_a   1.000
_cell.length_b   1.000
_cell.length_c   1.000
_cell.angle_alpha   90.00
_cell.angle_beta   90.00
_cell.angle_gamma   90.00
#
_symmetry.space_group_name_H-M   'P 1'
#
loop_
_entity.id
_entity.type
_entity.pdbx_description
1 polymer ?
#
loop_
_entity_poly.entity_id
_entity_poly.type
_entity_poly.pdbx_seq_one_letter_code
_entity_poly.pdbx_strand_id
1 'polypeptide(L)'
;MSEPTRQQILDAAAKVYAEAGFRGATTRRIAEVAGVNEVTLFRLFGSKANLIDEVIRSCRSGDQILLADQPADPETELTAWAAANHAFMVDRRGMLRSVIAELHEHPEHSADAADHPIASFRELRAYVDRLHTAGRVASTREANTACTMLLGTLFTDALHRDMMPSMFPPAAEAPRAYVRLFLRAIGATAALVLLMLGALVTTPSDATAQQATAAATPTTLSLADALKMAERRNEGVAIAAAGVQRALGQQKQVDAQRKPQIAGTVAYQRAIQNQFAEITQRFAPPPDSSGGSGGGGFTDSPVARIFAAPTTAIFALNATQNLYTAGRIPAARAGARAGRSAAEIAYTAAKSQAALDVAQAYFDAVASDQFVAIAESSLVLVDRTLAQVTLAREVGTAAEFDLLRATVARDNQRPVVIRAEGARTAAYLRLKQLLDLPLNAPLTLTTPIRDDAGTRNDPTGPLTLADDRTFVPDTSVAARAPVRQAEAAVRAQESAVRAAKLARLPALQLSSSYQRFAYPPDGSFLPSALDLYFPNWNVSVGLSVPVLAGGRLKGERMVAEANLAEAQQRLQQSREGAALDALLALNQFAQAEAAYLASVGTDAQAAKAYQIAEVRFREGVSTTLELTEVRVQLEQARLQRVNAARDLEVARLRLALLKDLPLPIPGAR
;
A
#
# COMPACT_ATOMS: atom_id res chain seq x y z
N MET A 1 -29.74 -17.14 44.63
CA MET A 1 -30.40 -16.32 43.60
C MET A 1 -30.04 -16.95 42.27
N SER A 2 -31.05 -17.26 41.51
CA SER A 2 -30.96 -18.17 40.37
C SER A 2 -30.26 -17.57 39.17
N GLU A 3 -29.45 -18.36 38.47
CA GLU A 3 -28.84 -18.10 37.17
C GLU A 3 -29.80 -17.48 36.13
N PRO A 4 -31.12 -17.82 36.14
CA PRO A 4 -32.09 -17.19 35.26
C PRO A 4 -32.24 -15.68 35.43
N THR A 5 -32.08 -15.12 36.64
CA THR A 5 -32.18 -13.67 36.87
C THR A 5 -31.00 -12.89 36.30
N ARG A 6 -29.79 -13.48 36.29
CA ARG A 6 -28.60 -12.87 35.72
C ARG A 6 -28.69 -12.79 34.17
N GLN A 7 -29.12 -13.88 33.53
CA GLN A 7 -29.33 -13.92 32.07
C GLN A 7 -30.43 -12.96 31.64
N GLN A 8 -31.52 -12.85 32.39
CA GLN A 8 -32.61 -11.91 32.12
C GLN A 8 -32.15 -10.44 32.12
N ILE A 9 -31.25 -10.08 33.04
CA ILE A 9 -30.65 -8.72 33.06
C ILE A 9 -29.70 -8.51 31.87
N LEU A 10 -28.89 -9.51 31.48
CA LEU A 10 -28.02 -9.44 30.33
C LEU A 10 -28.80 -9.26 29.02
N ASP A 11 -29.88 -10.02 28.83
CA ASP A 11 -30.75 -9.92 27.65
C ASP A 11 -31.45 -8.55 27.57
N ALA A 12 -31.97 -8.04 28.70
CA ALA A 12 -32.54 -6.72 28.77
C ALA A 12 -31.50 -5.61 28.50
N ALA A 13 -30.30 -5.76 29.06
CA ALA A 13 -29.21 -4.82 28.85
C ALA A 13 -28.75 -4.82 27.38
N ALA A 14 -28.64 -5.99 26.75
CA ALA A 14 -28.31 -6.12 25.32
C ALA A 14 -29.32 -5.38 24.42
N LYS A 15 -30.63 -5.56 24.73
CA LYS A 15 -31.70 -4.89 23.98
C LYS A 15 -31.66 -3.38 24.14
N VAL A 16 -31.56 -2.87 25.36
CA VAL A 16 -31.53 -1.42 25.65
C VAL A 16 -30.25 -0.78 25.07
N TYR A 17 -29.12 -1.49 25.14
CA TYR A 17 -27.85 -1.02 24.57
C TYR A 17 -27.90 -0.96 23.04
N ALA A 18 -28.47 -1.96 22.39
CA ALA A 18 -28.64 -1.96 20.94
C ALA A 18 -29.56 -0.83 20.44
N GLU A 19 -30.59 -0.44 21.23
CA GLU A 19 -31.55 0.62 20.88
C GLU A 19 -31.02 2.04 21.15
N ALA A 20 -30.33 2.24 22.28
CA ALA A 20 -30.03 3.57 22.81
C ALA A 20 -28.55 3.87 23.02
N GLY A 21 -27.65 2.94 22.68
CA GLY A 21 -26.21 3.05 22.89
C GLY A 21 -25.81 3.11 24.37
N PHE A 22 -24.52 3.27 24.65
CA PHE A 22 -23.99 3.30 26.01
C PHE A 22 -24.61 4.44 26.84
N ARG A 23 -24.68 5.65 26.30
CA ARG A 23 -25.22 6.80 27.06
C ARG A 23 -26.71 6.65 27.37
N GLY A 24 -27.50 6.13 26.44
CA GLY A 24 -28.94 5.94 26.58
C GLY A 24 -29.36 4.68 27.37
N ALA A 25 -28.49 3.70 27.52
CA ALA A 25 -28.69 2.50 28.30
C ALA A 25 -28.50 2.80 29.81
N THR A 26 -29.41 3.53 30.41
CA THR A 26 -29.36 3.83 31.87
C THR A 26 -29.67 2.57 32.68
N THR A 27 -29.03 2.41 33.85
CA THR A 27 -29.27 1.30 34.79
C THR A 27 -30.73 1.16 35.17
N ARG A 28 -31.42 2.29 35.30
CA ARG A 28 -32.88 2.34 35.58
C ARG A 28 -33.69 1.75 34.41
N ARG A 29 -33.41 2.14 33.17
CA ARG A 29 -34.11 1.62 31.98
C ARG A 29 -33.86 0.12 31.79
N ILE A 30 -32.62 -0.33 32.04
CA ILE A 30 -32.27 -1.75 31.99
C ILE A 30 -33.02 -2.52 33.06
N ALA A 31 -33.09 -2.02 34.29
CA ALA A 31 -33.81 -2.64 35.38
C ALA A 31 -35.34 -2.72 35.11
N GLU A 32 -35.94 -1.68 34.54
CA GLU A 32 -37.34 -1.65 34.09
C GLU A 32 -37.62 -2.73 33.03
N VAL A 33 -36.78 -2.84 32.00
CA VAL A 33 -36.93 -3.84 30.92
C VAL A 33 -36.69 -5.26 31.43
N ALA A 34 -35.75 -5.43 32.36
CA ALA A 34 -35.46 -6.71 32.99
C ALA A 34 -36.52 -7.12 34.08
N GLY A 35 -37.40 -6.22 34.46
CA GLY A 35 -38.39 -6.50 35.53
C GLY A 35 -37.76 -6.68 36.91
N VAL A 36 -36.61 -6.04 37.19
CA VAL A 36 -35.86 -6.14 38.44
C VAL A 36 -35.64 -4.76 39.06
N ASN A 37 -35.29 -4.74 40.38
CA ASN A 37 -34.90 -3.48 41.01
C ASN A 37 -33.46 -3.10 40.60
N GLU A 38 -33.20 -1.80 40.38
CA GLU A 38 -31.89 -1.26 40.03
C GLU A 38 -30.80 -1.66 41.05
N VAL A 39 -31.15 -1.77 42.35
CA VAL A 39 -30.25 -2.27 43.39
C VAL A 39 -29.78 -3.69 43.11
N THR A 40 -30.63 -4.53 42.52
CA THR A 40 -30.28 -5.91 42.14
C THR A 40 -29.26 -5.93 41.03
N LEU A 41 -29.36 -5.01 40.05
CA LEU A 41 -28.42 -4.85 38.98
C LEU A 41 -27.03 -4.45 39.51
N PHE A 42 -26.96 -3.43 40.37
CA PHE A 42 -25.70 -3.00 40.99
C PHE A 42 -25.04 -4.09 41.83
N ARG A 43 -25.85 -4.88 42.56
CA ARG A 43 -25.34 -5.98 43.40
C ARG A 43 -24.73 -7.11 42.55
N LEU A 44 -25.25 -7.36 41.34
CA LEU A 44 -24.80 -8.45 40.49
C LEU A 44 -23.61 -8.07 39.59
N PHE A 45 -23.56 -6.83 39.12
CA PHE A 45 -22.60 -6.39 38.10
C PHE A 45 -21.67 -5.27 38.58
N GLY A 46 -21.96 -4.66 39.75
CA GLY A 46 -21.12 -3.61 40.35
C GLY A 46 -21.26 -2.25 39.69
N SER A 47 -21.12 -2.19 38.36
CA SER A 47 -21.25 -0.95 37.61
C SER A 47 -21.97 -1.18 36.27
N LYS A 48 -22.44 -0.09 35.65
CA LYS A 48 -23.01 -0.12 34.30
C LYS A 48 -21.99 -0.58 33.28
N ALA A 49 -20.73 -0.12 33.39
CA ALA A 49 -19.64 -0.52 32.51
C ALA A 49 -19.42 -2.04 32.55
N ASN A 50 -19.27 -2.61 33.74
CA ASN A 50 -19.10 -4.06 33.91
C ASN A 50 -20.28 -4.86 33.35
N LEU A 51 -21.52 -4.35 33.49
CA LEU A 51 -22.71 -4.98 32.93
C LEU A 51 -22.61 -5.00 31.38
N ILE A 52 -22.27 -3.87 30.75
CA ILE A 52 -22.19 -3.79 29.30
C ILE A 52 -20.99 -4.62 28.77
N ASP A 53 -19.86 -4.62 29.45
CA ASP A 53 -18.73 -5.49 29.12
C ASP A 53 -19.13 -6.97 29.18
N GLU A 54 -19.95 -7.35 30.13
CA GLU A 54 -20.45 -8.71 30.23
C GLU A 54 -21.48 -9.04 29.15
N VAL A 55 -22.33 -8.09 28.77
CA VAL A 55 -23.23 -8.20 27.62
C VAL A 55 -22.40 -8.42 26.34
N ILE A 56 -21.36 -7.62 26.11
CA ILE A 56 -20.47 -7.77 24.96
C ILE A 56 -19.80 -9.16 24.96
N ARG A 57 -19.37 -9.63 26.12
CA ARG A 57 -18.79 -10.98 26.30
C ARG A 57 -19.80 -12.11 26.11
N SER A 58 -21.03 -11.98 26.62
CA SER A 58 -22.08 -13.01 26.51
C SER A 58 -22.56 -13.19 25.05
N CYS A 59 -22.44 -12.17 24.21
CA CYS A 59 -22.76 -12.28 22.79
C CYS A 59 -21.75 -13.14 22.00
N ARG A 60 -20.67 -13.62 22.61
CA ARG A 60 -19.67 -14.51 22.00
C ARG A 60 -20.13 -15.97 21.90
N SER A 61 -21.15 -16.38 22.67
CA SER A 61 -21.61 -17.78 22.77
C SER A 61 -22.74 -18.05 21.77
N GLY A 62 -22.43 -18.10 20.47
CA GLY A 62 -23.31 -18.66 19.45
C GLY A 62 -22.66 -19.92 18.86
N ASP A 63 -23.48 -20.85 18.32
CA ASP A 63 -23.01 -22.03 17.60
C ASP A 63 -22.10 -21.60 16.44
N GLN A 64 -20.78 -21.58 16.65
CA GLN A 64 -19.82 -21.29 15.59
C GLN A 64 -19.72 -22.51 14.68
N ILE A 65 -20.06 -22.34 13.43
CA ILE A 65 -19.74 -23.33 12.39
C ILE A 65 -18.22 -23.27 12.18
N LEU A 66 -17.51 -24.32 12.64
CA LEU A 66 -16.07 -24.43 12.45
C LEU A 66 -15.78 -24.92 11.04
N LEU A 67 -14.76 -24.36 10.44
CA LEU A 67 -14.27 -24.80 9.13
C LEU A 67 -13.56 -26.17 9.24
N ALA A 68 -13.85 -27.05 8.29
CA ALA A 68 -13.37 -28.43 8.31
C ALA A 68 -11.84 -28.54 8.39
N ASP A 69 -11.35 -29.53 9.17
CA ASP A 69 -9.93 -29.80 9.28
C ASP A 69 -9.33 -30.40 8.00
N GLN A 70 -10.15 -31.12 7.24
CA GLN A 70 -9.80 -31.64 5.91
C GLN A 70 -10.76 -31.02 4.88
N PRO A 71 -10.33 -30.01 4.12
CA PRO A 71 -11.17 -29.36 3.12
C PRO A 71 -11.58 -30.30 2.00
N ALA A 72 -12.87 -30.61 1.88
CA ALA A 72 -13.42 -31.46 0.82
C ALA A 72 -14.03 -30.61 -0.31
N ASP A 73 -14.90 -29.66 0.04
CA ASP A 73 -15.54 -28.71 -0.89
C ASP A 73 -15.42 -27.26 -0.36
N PRO A 74 -14.36 -26.55 -0.74
CA PRO A 74 -14.10 -25.21 -0.22
C PRO A 74 -15.21 -24.19 -0.50
N GLU A 75 -15.92 -24.28 -1.61
CA GLU A 75 -17.02 -23.33 -1.92
C GLU A 75 -18.19 -23.56 -0.97
N THR A 76 -18.61 -24.80 -0.76
CA THR A 76 -19.73 -25.12 0.12
C THR A 76 -19.40 -24.87 1.58
N GLU A 77 -18.23 -25.29 2.04
CA GLU A 77 -17.77 -25.13 3.43
C GLU A 77 -17.63 -23.65 3.81
N LEU A 78 -16.95 -22.86 3.00
CA LEU A 78 -16.80 -21.42 3.22
C LEU A 78 -18.13 -20.66 3.07
N THR A 79 -19.02 -21.10 2.16
CA THR A 79 -20.33 -20.46 2.02
C THR A 79 -21.19 -20.68 3.26
N ALA A 80 -21.20 -21.88 3.84
CA ALA A 80 -21.91 -22.17 5.08
C ALA A 80 -21.34 -21.35 6.25
N TRP A 81 -20.01 -21.32 6.38
CA TRP A 81 -19.32 -20.53 7.39
C TRP A 81 -19.58 -19.02 7.23
N ALA A 82 -19.48 -18.48 6.01
CA ALA A 82 -19.74 -17.08 5.74
C ALA A 82 -21.20 -16.70 5.98
N ALA A 83 -22.15 -17.56 5.62
CA ALA A 83 -23.57 -17.35 5.87
C ALA A 83 -23.89 -17.30 7.37
N ALA A 84 -23.29 -18.20 8.17
CA ALA A 84 -23.49 -18.21 9.62
C ALA A 84 -22.91 -16.95 10.27
N ASN A 85 -21.67 -16.56 9.91
CA ASN A 85 -21.05 -15.33 10.42
C ASN A 85 -21.85 -14.08 9.98
N HIS A 86 -22.31 -14.02 8.76
CA HIS A 86 -23.13 -12.92 8.27
C HIS A 86 -24.47 -12.83 9.03
N ALA A 87 -25.19 -13.96 9.17
CA ALA A 87 -26.44 -14.01 9.93
C ALA A 87 -26.27 -13.58 11.39
N PHE A 88 -25.20 -14.02 12.04
CA PHE A 88 -24.83 -13.62 13.39
C PHE A 88 -24.65 -12.10 13.51
N MET A 89 -23.94 -11.48 12.55
CA MET A 89 -23.73 -10.02 12.54
C MET A 89 -25.01 -9.25 12.23
N VAL A 90 -25.86 -9.76 11.34
CA VAL A 90 -27.15 -9.14 10.99
C VAL A 90 -28.10 -9.15 12.19
N ASP A 91 -28.18 -10.26 12.93
CA ASP A 91 -29.01 -10.40 14.12
C ASP A 91 -28.60 -9.40 15.21
N ARG A 92 -27.30 -9.13 15.34
CA ARG A 92 -26.72 -8.23 16.35
C ARG A 92 -26.33 -6.85 15.81
N ARG A 93 -26.86 -6.45 14.66
CA ARG A 93 -26.51 -5.19 13.95
C ARG A 93 -26.60 -3.94 14.82
N GLY A 94 -27.69 -3.79 15.57
CA GLY A 94 -27.89 -2.64 16.46
C GLY A 94 -26.81 -2.52 17.53
N MET A 95 -26.48 -3.64 18.15
CA MET A 95 -25.41 -3.71 19.14
C MET A 95 -24.02 -3.43 18.53
N LEU A 96 -23.70 -4.03 17.39
CA LEU A 96 -22.43 -3.80 16.69
C LEU A 96 -22.23 -2.32 16.32
N ARG A 97 -23.27 -1.64 15.84
CA ARG A 97 -23.25 -0.20 15.57
C ARG A 97 -22.96 0.63 16.82
N SER A 98 -23.57 0.26 17.95
CA SER A 98 -23.35 0.94 19.23
C SER A 98 -21.93 0.73 19.76
N VAL A 99 -21.39 -0.48 19.64
CA VAL A 99 -20.01 -0.81 20.04
C VAL A 99 -19.00 -0.02 19.18
N ILE A 100 -19.21 0.06 17.86
CA ILE A 100 -18.31 0.83 16.98
C ILE A 100 -18.34 2.32 17.32
N ALA A 101 -19.51 2.89 17.58
CA ALA A 101 -19.63 4.29 17.98
C ALA A 101 -18.90 4.57 19.30
N GLU A 102 -18.96 3.65 20.25
CA GLU A 102 -18.30 3.78 21.55
C GLU A 102 -16.79 3.61 21.46
N LEU A 103 -16.29 2.69 20.63
CA LEU A 103 -14.86 2.52 20.38
C LEU A 103 -14.21 3.78 19.80
N HIS A 104 -14.99 4.62 19.13
CA HIS A 104 -14.50 5.90 18.63
C HIS A 104 -14.36 6.95 19.75
N GLU A 105 -15.24 6.91 20.76
CA GLU A 105 -15.19 7.81 21.94
C GLU A 105 -14.22 7.26 23.02
N HIS A 106 -14.06 5.93 23.13
CA HIS A 106 -13.32 5.23 24.19
C HIS A 106 -12.41 4.13 23.59
N PRO A 107 -11.29 4.48 22.96
CA PRO A 107 -10.39 3.50 22.32
C PRO A 107 -9.74 2.49 23.29
N GLU A 108 -9.74 2.75 24.60
CA GLU A 108 -9.28 1.83 25.64
C GLU A 108 -10.05 0.51 25.72
N HIS A 109 -11.30 0.48 25.27
CA HIS A 109 -12.14 -0.74 25.21
C HIS A 109 -11.95 -1.57 23.94
N SER A 110 -11.02 -1.16 23.05
CA SER A 110 -10.81 -1.82 21.75
C SER A 110 -10.32 -3.27 21.84
N ALA A 111 -9.56 -3.60 22.89
CA ALA A 111 -8.98 -4.94 23.05
C ALA A 111 -10.07 -6.02 23.20
N ASP A 112 -11.09 -5.77 24.04
CA ASP A 112 -12.16 -6.72 24.27
C ASP A 112 -13.13 -6.87 23.08
N ALA A 113 -13.35 -5.79 22.31
CA ALA A 113 -14.19 -5.82 21.11
C ALA A 113 -13.54 -6.52 19.91
N ALA A 114 -12.19 -6.59 19.87
CA ALA A 114 -11.44 -7.18 18.77
C ALA A 114 -11.34 -8.71 18.82
N ASP A 115 -11.61 -9.34 19.95
CA ASP A 115 -11.37 -10.78 20.14
C ASP A 115 -12.13 -11.67 19.13
N HIS A 116 -13.42 -11.39 18.88
CA HIS A 116 -14.23 -12.20 17.98
C HIS A 116 -13.82 -12.03 16.49
N PRO A 117 -13.64 -10.82 15.96
CA PRO A 117 -13.08 -10.63 14.61
C PRO A 117 -11.72 -11.29 14.44
N ILE A 118 -10.86 -11.22 15.45
CA ILE A 118 -9.52 -11.85 15.41
C ILE A 118 -9.64 -13.37 15.42
N ALA A 119 -10.56 -13.97 16.18
CA ALA A 119 -10.79 -15.41 16.19
C ALA A 119 -11.28 -15.91 14.83
N SER A 120 -12.28 -15.25 14.24
CA SER A 120 -12.79 -15.57 12.89
C SER A 120 -11.72 -15.40 11.81
N PHE A 121 -10.86 -14.38 11.93
CA PHE A 121 -9.74 -14.20 11.02
C PHE A 121 -8.72 -15.35 11.14
N ARG A 122 -8.36 -15.75 12.36
CA ARG A 122 -7.41 -16.86 12.58
C ARG A 122 -7.93 -18.17 12.03
N GLU A 123 -9.20 -18.45 12.23
CA GLU A 123 -9.86 -19.64 11.73
C GLU A 123 -9.87 -19.68 10.20
N LEU A 124 -10.31 -18.60 9.56
CA LEU A 124 -10.31 -18.48 8.09
C LEU A 124 -8.89 -18.58 7.53
N ARG A 125 -7.93 -17.96 8.18
CA ARG A 125 -6.51 -18.00 7.77
C ARG A 125 -5.95 -19.42 7.89
N ALA A 126 -6.22 -20.12 8.97
CA ALA A 126 -5.81 -21.53 9.15
C ALA A 126 -6.46 -22.44 8.10
N TYR A 127 -7.71 -22.16 7.70
CA TYR A 127 -8.36 -22.90 6.62
C TYR A 127 -7.66 -22.69 5.27
N VAL A 128 -7.24 -21.47 4.95
CA VAL A 128 -6.45 -21.19 3.73
C VAL A 128 -5.12 -21.93 3.74
N ASP A 129 -4.46 -22.06 4.90
CA ASP A 129 -3.23 -22.83 5.04
C ASP A 129 -3.48 -24.33 4.81
N ARG A 130 -4.61 -24.86 5.30
CA ARG A 130 -5.06 -26.24 5.02
C ARG A 130 -5.30 -26.46 3.53
N LEU A 131 -5.96 -25.50 2.83
CA LEU A 131 -6.15 -25.55 1.38
C LEU A 131 -4.83 -25.54 0.60
N HIS A 132 -3.87 -24.75 1.05
CA HIS A 132 -2.52 -24.71 0.46
C HIS A 132 -1.79 -26.05 0.66
N THR A 133 -1.84 -26.61 1.87
CA THR A 133 -1.23 -27.93 2.18
C THR A 133 -1.90 -29.04 1.36
N ALA A 134 -3.20 -28.94 1.09
CA ALA A 134 -3.93 -29.86 0.23
C ALA A 134 -3.70 -29.61 -1.29
N GLY A 135 -2.82 -28.68 -1.67
CA GLY A 135 -2.49 -28.35 -3.06
C GLY A 135 -3.61 -27.67 -3.84
N ARG A 136 -4.63 -27.13 -3.15
CA ARG A 136 -5.79 -26.47 -3.78
C ARG A 136 -5.61 -24.96 -3.97
N VAL A 137 -4.59 -24.36 -3.36
CA VAL A 137 -4.21 -22.97 -3.46
C VAL A 137 -2.72 -22.87 -3.76
N ALA A 138 -2.35 -22.14 -4.80
CA ALA A 138 -0.97 -22.10 -5.29
C ALA A 138 -0.01 -21.28 -4.38
N SER A 139 -0.52 -20.28 -3.65
CA SER A 139 0.30 -19.39 -2.81
C SER A 139 -0.52 -18.80 -1.67
N THR A 140 0.08 -18.72 -0.50
CA THR A 140 -0.49 -18.06 0.69
C THR A 140 -0.03 -16.61 0.85
N ARG A 141 0.71 -16.05 -0.11
CA ARG A 141 1.33 -14.72 0.00
C ARG A 141 0.32 -13.60 0.27
N GLU A 142 -0.87 -13.68 -0.34
CA GLU A 142 -1.93 -12.68 -0.18
C GLU A 142 -3.10 -13.16 0.69
N ALA A 143 -2.95 -14.30 1.36
CA ALA A 143 -4.01 -14.90 2.15
C ALA A 143 -4.53 -13.99 3.27
N ASN A 144 -3.67 -13.24 3.95
CA ASN A 144 -4.08 -12.29 4.99
C ASN A 144 -4.97 -11.18 4.39
N THR A 145 -4.58 -10.61 3.26
CA THR A 145 -5.35 -9.57 2.56
C THR A 145 -6.70 -10.11 2.10
N ALA A 146 -6.74 -11.30 1.52
CA ALA A 146 -7.97 -11.94 1.08
C ALA A 146 -8.91 -12.24 2.25
N CYS A 147 -8.39 -12.78 3.36
CA CYS A 147 -9.17 -13.04 4.58
C CYS A 147 -9.77 -11.74 5.16
N THR A 148 -8.98 -10.67 5.23
CA THR A 148 -9.45 -9.35 5.67
C THR A 148 -10.54 -8.80 4.74
N MET A 149 -10.40 -8.97 3.42
CA MET A 149 -11.41 -8.54 2.45
C MET A 149 -12.73 -9.31 2.60
N LEU A 150 -12.69 -10.63 2.78
CA LEU A 150 -13.91 -11.43 2.97
C LEU A 150 -14.64 -11.02 4.25
N LEU A 151 -13.93 -10.97 5.38
CA LEU A 151 -14.52 -10.58 6.66
C LEU A 151 -15.03 -9.13 6.65
N GLY A 152 -14.25 -8.21 6.08
CA GLY A 152 -14.64 -6.80 5.94
C GLY A 152 -15.89 -6.64 5.06
N THR A 153 -16.02 -7.42 4.00
CA THR A 153 -17.20 -7.38 3.12
C THR A 153 -18.43 -7.92 3.83
N LEU A 154 -18.32 -9.07 4.53
CA LEU A 154 -19.43 -9.63 5.33
C LEU A 154 -19.88 -8.65 6.43
N PHE A 155 -18.93 -8.01 7.09
CA PHE A 155 -19.18 -7.03 8.15
C PHE A 155 -19.86 -5.77 7.61
N THR A 156 -19.36 -5.21 6.51
CA THR A 156 -19.91 -4.01 5.87
C THR A 156 -21.33 -4.27 5.38
N ASP A 157 -21.57 -5.43 4.77
CA ASP A 157 -22.87 -5.84 4.31
C ASP A 157 -23.85 -5.98 5.49
N ALA A 158 -23.49 -6.72 6.53
CA ALA A 158 -24.33 -6.90 7.71
C ALA A 158 -24.73 -5.58 8.39
N LEU A 159 -23.81 -4.60 8.41
CA LEU A 159 -24.05 -3.31 9.05
C LEU A 159 -24.83 -2.31 8.21
N HIS A 160 -24.64 -2.29 6.88
CA HIS A 160 -25.14 -1.19 6.05
C HIS A 160 -26.22 -1.57 5.04
N ARG A 161 -26.56 -2.86 4.89
CA ARG A 161 -27.55 -3.32 3.92
C ARG A 161 -28.94 -2.67 4.07
N ASP A 162 -29.38 -2.41 5.28
CA ASP A 162 -30.66 -1.74 5.54
C ASP A 162 -30.67 -0.26 5.13
N MET A 163 -29.51 0.39 5.13
CA MET A 163 -29.35 1.79 4.73
C MET A 163 -29.10 1.93 3.22
N MET A 164 -28.40 0.99 2.61
CA MET A 164 -27.98 1.03 1.19
C MET A 164 -28.18 -0.33 0.51
N PRO A 165 -29.43 -0.81 0.36
CA PRO A 165 -29.70 -2.17 -0.12
C PRO A 165 -29.24 -2.42 -1.56
N SER A 166 -29.20 -1.38 -2.40
CA SER A 166 -28.74 -1.47 -3.80
C SER A 166 -27.24 -1.66 -3.96
N MET A 167 -26.45 -1.44 -2.92
CA MET A 167 -24.99 -1.60 -2.94
C MET A 167 -24.56 -3.05 -2.80
N PHE A 168 -25.42 -3.93 -2.28
CA PHE A 168 -25.09 -5.31 -1.94
C PHE A 168 -25.86 -6.31 -2.81
N PRO A 169 -25.30 -7.53 -3.07
CA PRO A 169 -26.04 -8.59 -3.73
C PRO A 169 -27.29 -8.98 -2.96
N PRO A 170 -28.29 -9.68 -3.58
CA PRO A 170 -29.46 -10.19 -2.86
C PRO A 170 -29.05 -10.95 -1.60
N ALA A 171 -29.74 -10.73 -0.48
CA ALA A 171 -29.33 -11.25 0.83
C ALA A 171 -29.08 -12.76 0.87
N ALA A 172 -29.91 -13.53 0.15
CA ALA A 172 -29.78 -14.98 0.06
C ALA A 172 -28.53 -15.45 -0.73
N GLU A 173 -28.00 -14.61 -1.63
CA GLU A 173 -26.88 -14.94 -2.52
C GLU A 173 -25.56 -14.30 -2.06
N ALA A 174 -25.62 -13.28 -1.21
CA ALA A 174 -24.48 -12.46 -0.83
C ALA A 174 -23.31 -13.27 -0.25
N PRO A 175 -23.47 -14.16 0.75
CA PRO A 175 -22.37 -14.93 1.32
C PRO A 175 -21.67 -15.79 0.26
N ARG A 176 -22.45 -16.42 -0.62
CA ARG A 176 -21.90 -17.25 -1.71
C ARG A 176 -21.16 -16.42 -2.75
N ALA A 177 -21.66 -15.22 -3.07
CA ALA A 177 -21.00 -14.31 -4.02
C ALA A 177 -19.64 -13.84 -3.48
N TYR A 178 -19.57 -13.50 -2.20
CA TYR A 178 -18.33 -13.06 -1.54
C TYR A 178 -17.31 -14.19 -1.44
N VAL A 179 -17.74 -15.41 -1.10
CA VAL A 179 -16.88 -16.60 -1.06
C VAL A 179 -16.30 -16.94 -2.43
N ARG A 180 -17.11 -16.86 -3.49
CA ARG A 180 -16.59 -17.07 -4.86
C ARG A 180 -15.53 -16.06 -5.25
N LEU A 181 -15.71 -14.78 -4.87
CA LEU A 181 -14.70 -13.75 -5.11
C LEU A 181 -13.42 -14.02 -4.32
N PHE A 182 -13.57 -14.41 -3.04
CA PHE A 182 -12.48 -14.81 -2.16
C PHE A 182 -11.68 -15.98 -2.71
N LEU A 183 -12.35 -17.07 -3.13
CA LEU A 183 -11.70 -18.25 -3.71
C LEU A 183 -10.94 -17.93 -5.00
N ARG A 184 -11.46 -17.02 -5.83
CA ARG A 184 -10.73 -16.50 -6.99
C ARG A 184 -9.49 -15.70 -6.60
N ALA A 185 -9.59 -14.87 -5.57
CA ALA A 185 -8.49 -14.05 -5.09
C ALA A 185 -7.32 -14.88 -4.55
N ILE A 186 -7.60 -16.00 -3.88
CA ILE A 186 -6.57 -16.94 -3.39
C ILE A 186 -6.15 -17.99 -4.45
N GLY A 187 -6.66 -17.91 -5.67
CA GLY A 187 -6.28 -18.83 -6.77
C GLY A 187 -6.86 -20.25 -6.67
N ALA A 188 -7.88 -20.47 -5.85
CA ALA A 188 -8.48 -21.79 -5.64
C ALA A 188 -9.34 -22.30 -6.84
N THR A 189 -9.66 -21.42 -7.81
CA THR A 189 -10.53 -21.76 -8.97
C THR A 189 -9.76 -21.99 -10.28
N ALA A 190 -8.42 -22.01 -10.25
CA ALA A 190 -7.59 -22.11 -11.46
C ALA A 190 -7.48 -23.56 -12.04
N ALA A 191 -7.98 -24.57 -11.36
CA ALA A 191 -7.81 -25.96 -11.78
C ALA A 191 -8.65 -26.38 -13.00
N LEU A 192 -9.70 -25.63 -13.40
CA LEU A 192 -10.57 -25.98 -14.52
C LEU A 192 -10.27 -25.24 -15.82
N VAL A 193 -9.55 -24.12 -15.79
CA VAL A 193 -9.17 -23.34 -16.99
C VAL A 193 -7.78 -23.73 -17.52
N LEU A 194 -6.90 -24.27 -16.67
CA LEU A 194 -5.54 -24.70 -17.06
C LEU A 194 -5.47 -26.07 -17.74
N LEU A 195 -6.54 -26.86 -17.73
CA LEU A 195 -6.59 -28.13 -18.45
C LEU A 195 -6.80 -27.97 -19.98
N MET A 196 -7.16 -26.78 -20.45
CA MET A 196 -7.34 -26.48 -21.87
C MET A 196 -6.18 -25.74 -22.54
N LEU A 197 -5.19 -25.22 -21.77
CA LEU A 197 -4.02 -24.52 -22.33
C LEU A 197 -2.65 -25.14 -21.93
N GLY A 198 -2.64 -26.30 -21.33
CA GLY A 198 -1.45 -26.95 -20.77
C GLY A 198 -0.66 -27.85 -21.71
N ALA A 199 -0.63 -27.58 -23.02
CA ALA A 199 0.15 -28.37 -23.98
C ALA A 199 1.17 -27.53 -24.74
N LEU A 200 1.91 -26.63 -24.10
CA LEU A 200 3.19 -26.10 -24.66
C LEU A 200 4.02 -25.43 -23.55
N VAL A 201 5.24 -25.96 -23.46
CA VAL A 201 6.41 -25.44 -22.73
C VAL A 201 6.61 -25.96 -21.30
N THR A 202 7.24 -27.10 -21.23
CA THR A 202 8.04 -27.55 -20.08
C THR A 202 9.48 -27.05 -20.24
N THR A 203 9.96 -26.20 -19.34
CA THR A 203 11.37 -26.13 -18.98
C THR A 203 11.48 -26.15 -17.47
N PRO A 204 12.21 -27.09 -16.86
CA PRO A 204 12.45 -27.08 -15.44
C PRO A 204 13.53 -26.05 -15.11
N SER A 205 13.24 -25.16 -14.18
CA SER A 205 14.26 -24.35 -13.53
C SER A 205 14.30 -24.76 -12.06
N ASP A 206 15.28 -25.60 -11.74
CA ASP A 206 15.66 -25.95 -10.38
C ASP A 206 16.16 -24.68 -9.67
N ALA A 207 15.37 -24.17 -8.73
CA ALA A 207 15.84 -23.23 -7.74
C ALA A 207 15.67 -23.87 -6.36
N THR A 208 16.63 -24.68 -5.99
CA THR A 208 16.86 -25.11 -4.60
C THR A 208 17.19 -23.88 -3.77
N ALA A 209 16.20 -23.41 -3.00
CA ALA A 209 16.43 -22.48 -1.91
C ALA A 209 17.10 -23.24 -0.75
N GLN A 210 18.41 -23.26 -0.78
CA GLN A 210 19.24 -23.75 0.28
C GLN A 210 19.29 -22.68 1.38
N GLN A 211 18.49 -22.85 2.43
CA GLN A 211 18.68 -22.12 3.69
C GLN A 211 19.98 -22.61 4.34
N ALA A 212 21.08 -22.00 3.95
CA ALA A 212 22.30 -22.10 4.70
C ALA A 212 22.20 -21.19 5.93
N THR A 213 22.03 -21.78 7.11
CA THR A 213 22.41 -21.18 8.39
C THR A 213 23.94 -21.12 8.43
N ALA A 214 24.51 -20.20 7.66
CA ALA A 214 25.92 -19.81 7.83
C ALA A 214 25.96 -18.79 8.97
N ALA A 215 26.83 -19.02 9.95
CA ALA A 215 27.21 -17.99 10.93
C ALA A 215 27.55 -16.71 10.15
N ALA A 216 26.74 -15.66 10.33
CA ALA A 216 26.83 -14.45 9.54
C ALA A 216 28.16 -13.76 9.87
N THR A 217 29.11 -13.84 8.95
CA THR A 217 30.26 -12.93 8.95
C THR A 217 29.72 -11.50 8.91
N PRO A 218 30.23 -10.58 9.74
CA PRO A 218 29.76 -9.21 9.74
C PRO A 218 29.89 -8.63 8.33
N THR A 219 28.76 -8.23 7.76
CA THR A 219 28.74 -7.63 6.43
C THR A 219 29.31 -6.21 6.55
N THR A 220 30.48 -5.98 5.95
CA THR A 220 31.04 -4.64 5.85
C THR A 220 30.31 -3.87 4.76
N LEU A 221 29.84 -2.65 5.07
CA LEU A 221 29.07 -1.82 4.16
C LEU A 221 29.72 -0.45 4.01
N SER A 222 30.11 -0.10 2.78
CA SER A 222 30.51 1.26 2.43
C SER A 222 29.28 2.10 2.04
N LEU A 223 29.39 3.43 2.12
CA LEU A 223 28.34 4.34 1.63
C LEU A 223 28.04 4.10 0.15
N ALA A 224 29.07 3.90 -0.68
CA ALA A 224 28.89 3.62 -2.10
C ALA A 224 28.10 2.32 -2.36
N ASP A 225 28.35 1.29 -1.58
CA ASP A 225 27.60 0.03 -1.71
C ASP A 225 26.18 0.16 -1.16
N ALA A 226 25.99 0.91 -0.07
CA ALA A 226 24.66 1.23 0.45
C ALA A 226 23.80 1.97 -0.59
N LEU A 227 24.36 2.95 -1.29
CA LEU A 227 23.67 3.68 -2.38
C LEU A 227 23.32 2.77 -3.57
N LYS A 228 24.22 1.87 -3.97
CA LYS A 228 23.92 0.87 -5.02
C LYS A 228 22.82 -0.10 -4.58
N MET A 229 22.82 -0.51 -3.32
CA MET A 229 21.76 -1.36 -2.77
C MET A 229 20.43 -0.64 -2.71
N ALA A 230 20.41 0.64 -2.30
CA ALA A 230 19.21 1.48 -2.30
C ALA A 230 18.57 1.53 -3.69
N GLU A 231 19.37 1.73 -4.73
CA GLU A 231 18.86 1.78 -6.12
C GLU A 231 18.19 0.45 -6.55
N ARG A 232 18.69 -0.69 -6.05
CA ARG A 232 18.22 -2.01 -6.50
C ARG A 232 17.13 -2.61 -5.62
N ARG A 233 17.12 -2.33 -4.31
CA ARG A 233 16.27 -3.02 -3.33
C ARG A 233 15.22 -2.13 -2.68
N ASN A 234 15.36 -0.79 -2.77
CA ASN A 234 14.42 0.12 -2.12
C ASN A 234 13.02 -0.01 -2.74
N GLU A 235 12.03 -0.23 -1.89
CA GLU A 235 10.63 -0.43 -2.26
C GLU A 235 10.04 0.78 -2.98
N GLY A 236 10.40 2.01 -2.57
CA GLY A 236 9.97 3.25 -3.24
C GLY A 236 10.45 3.33 -4.69
N VAL A 237 11.68 2.88 -4.96
CA VAL A 237 12.24 2.78 -6.31
C VAL A 237 11.50 1.72 -7.13
N ALA A 238 11.20 0.56 -6.54
CA ALA A 238 10.44 -0.52 -7.20
C ALA A 238 9.00 -0.08 -7.53
N ILE A 239 8.33 0.63 -6.62
CA ILE A 239 7.00 1.22 -6.87
C ILE A 239 7.05 2.21 -8.04
N ALA A 240 8.04 3.08 -8.09
CA ALA A 240 8.20 4.04 -9.18
C ALA A 240 8.51 3.34 -10.52
N ALA A 241 9.31 2.27 -10.52
CA ALA A 241 9.57 1.43 -11.70
C ALA A 241 8.28 0.77 -12.22
N ALA A 242 7.44 0.25 -11.33
CA ALA A 242 6.11 -0.28 -11.71
C ALA A 242 5.22 0.83 -12.31
N GLY A 243 5.35 2.08 -11.84
CA GLY A 243 4.70 3.26 -12.42
C GLY A 243 5.10 3.49 -13.87
N VAL A 244 6.39 3.34 -14.21
CA VAL A 244 6.88 3.43 -15.61
C VAL A 244 6.29 2.32 -16.47
N GLN A 245 6.25 1.08 -15.97
CA GLN A 245 5.64 -0.06 -16.69
C GLN A 245 4.15 0.16 -16.93
N ARG A 246 3.42 0.71 -15.96
CA ARG A 246 2.01 1.09 -16.11
C ARG A 246 1.84 2.14 -17.23
N ALA A 247 2.63 3.19 -17.23
CA ALA A 247 2.57 4.24 -18.25
C ALA A 247 2.94 3.70 -19.65
N LEU A 248 3.90 2.78 -19.73
CA LEU A 248 4.23 2.06 -20.97
C LEU A 248 3.05 1.19 -21.46
N GLY A 249 2.37 0.50 -20.53
CA GLY A 249 1.17 -0.27 -20.83
C GLY A 249 0.06 0.61 -21.40
N GLN A 250 -0.21 1.76 -20.78
CA GLN A 250 -1.18 2.75 -21.27
C GLN A 250 -0.82 3.28 -22.66
N GLN A 251 0.46 3.59 -22.90
CA GLN A 251 0.93 3.99 -24.22
C GLN A 251 0.66 2.88 -25.25
N LYS A 252 0.98 1.61 -24.95
CA LYS A 252 0.72 0.46 -25.82
C LYS A 252 -0.78 0.29 -26.12
N GLN A 253 -1.66 0.52 -25.13
CA GLN A 253 -3.12 0.48 -25.32
C GLN A 253 -3.59 1.55 -26.32
N VAL A 254 -3.06 2.77 -26.23
CA VAL A 254 -3.39 3.83 -27.20
C VAL A 254 -2.78 3.53 -28.58
N ASP A 255 -1.56 3.02 -28.65
CA ASP A 255 -0.93 2.62 -29.90
C ASP A 255 -1.67 1.47 -30.60
N ALA A 256 -2.29 0.56 -29.82
CA ALA A 256 -3.10 -0.55 -30.33
C ALA A 256 -4.36 -0.08 -31.03
N GLN A 257 -4.92 1.10 -30.71
CA GLN A 257 -6.11 1.63 -31.38
C GLN A 257 -5.93 1.88 -32.89
N ARG A 258 -4.69 1.95 -33.36
CA ARG A 258 -4.37 2.06 -34.80
C ARG A 258 -4.24 0.71 -35.51
N LYS A 259 -4.12 -0.37 -34.74
CA LYS A 259 -3.92 -1.72 -35.27
C LYS A 259 -5.29 -2.41 -35.40
N PRO A 260 -5.41 -3.42 -36.27
CA PRO A 260 -6.58 -4.27 -36.29
C PRO A 260 -6.82 -4.91 -34.92
N GLN A 261 -8.07 -4.89 -34.46
CA GLN A 261 -8.52 -5.58 -33.26
C GLN A 261 -9.35 -6.76 -33.72
N ILE A 262 -8.96 -7.99 -33.36
CA ILE A 262 -9.65 -9.22 -33.72
C ILE A 262 -10.14 -9.86 -32.43
N ALA A 263 -11.46 -10.15 -32.37
CA ALA A 263 -12.09 -10.80 -31.25
C ALA A 263 -12.89 -12.02 -31.74
N GLY A 264 -12.70 -13.16 -31.09
CA GLY A 264 -13.52 -14.34 -31.27
C GLY A 264 -14.65 -14.39 -30.22
N THR A 265 -15.85 -14.66 -30.64
CA THR A 265 -16.99 -14.86 -29.73
C THR A 265 -17.69 -16.16 -30.08
N VAL A 266 -18.06 -16.92 -29.05
CA VAL A 266 -18.95 -18.10 -29.18
C VAL A 266 -20.16 -17.78 -28.32
N ALA A 267 -21.34 -17.84 -28.94
CA ALA A 267 -22.58 -17.56 -28.26
C ALA A 267 -23.54 -18.74 -28.49
N TYR A 268 -24.22 -19.15 -27.45
CA TYR A 268 -25.34 -20.06 -27.49
C TYR A 268 -26.60 -19.30 -27.07
N GLN A 269 -27.59 -19.26 -27.96
CA GLN A 269 -28.83 -18.53 -27.72
C GLN A 269 -29.99 -19.54 -27.79
N ARG A 270 -30.84 -19.54 -26.78
CA ARG A 270 -32.10 -20.27 -26.77
C ARG A 270 -33.26 -19.27 -26.73
N ALA A 271 -34.08 -19.29 -27.75
CA ALA A 271 -35.28 -18.48 -27.80
C ALA A 271 -36.36 -19.12 -26.90
N ILE A 272 -36.83 -18.38 -25.90
CA ILE A 272 -37.94 -18.79 -25.02
C ILE A 272 -39.25 -18.58 -25.74
N GLN A 273 -39.37 -17.50 -26.50
CA GLN A 273 -40.47 -17.24 -27.44
C GLN A 273 -39.86 -16.83 -28.78
N ASN A 274 -40.31 -17.44 -29.86
CA ASN A 274 -39.86 -17.15 -31.21
C ASN A 274 -41.05 -16.67 -32.05
N GLN A 275 -41.00 -15.41 -32.46
CA GLN A 275 -42.04 -14.77 -33.28
C GLN A 275 -42.29 -15.51 -34.59
N PHE A 276 -41.28 -16.17 -35.15
CA PHE A 276 -41.41 -16.91 -36.41
C PHE A 276 -42.05 -18.28 -36.22
N ALA A 277 -42.02 -18.86 -35.01
CA ALA A 277 -42.69 -20.11 -34.70
C ALA A 277 -44.23 -19.96 -34.79
N GLU A 278 -44.79 -18.85 -34.37
CA GLU A 278 -46.22 -18.55 -34.50
C GLU A 278 -46.62 -18.31 -35.97
N ILE A 279 -45.76 -17.66 -36.74
CA ILE A 279 -45.99 -17.43 -38.16
C ILE A 279 -45.96 -18.73 -38.93
N THR A 280 -44.98 -19.61 -38.65
CA THR A 280 -44.91 -20.93 -39.31
C THR A 280 -46.09 -21.82 -38.96
N GLN A 281 -46.64 -21.79 -37.74
CA GLN A 281 -47.86 -22.49 -37.35
C GLN A 281 -49.12 -21.94 -38.05
N ARG A 282 -49.21 -20.63 -38.28
CA ARG A 282 -50.34 -19.99 -38.96
C ARG A 282 -50.42 -20.31 -40.47
N PHE A 283 -49.29 -20.57 -41.09
CA PHE A 283 -49.18 -20.94 -42.52
C PHE A 283 -49.01 -22.43 -42.73
N ALA A 284 -49.09 -23.24 -41.67
CA ALA A 284 -49.15 -24.70 -41.81
C ALA A 284 -50.45 -25.10 -42.48
N PRO A 285 -50.45 -26.00 -43.52
CA PRO A 285 -51.67 -26.49 -44.09
C PRO A 285 -52.49 -27.30 -43.07
N PRO A 286 -53.84 -27.28 -43.15
CA PRO A 286 -54.66 -28.01 -42.20
C PRO A 286 -54.36 -29.53 -42.29
N PRO A 287 -54.50 -30.29 -41.21
CA PRO A 287 -54.08 -31.69 -41.12
C PRO A 287 -54.84 -32.66 -41.99
N ASP A 288 -55.91 -32.23 -42.66
CA ASP A 288 -56.84 -33.10 -43.45
C ASP A 288 -56.63 -33.05 -44.95
N SER A 289 -55.57 -32.45 -45.49
CA SER A 289 -55.29 -32.53 -46.94
C SER A 289 -54.53 -33.82 -47.28
N SER A 290 -55.24 -34.94 -47.21
CA SER A 290 -54.83 -36.24 -47.73
C SER A 290 -54.89 -36.24 -49.25
N GLY A 291 -53.76 -36.32 -49.93
CA GLY A 291 -53.70 -36.66 -51.34
C GLY A 291 -52.84 -35.75 -52.20
N GLY A 292 -51.53 -35.97 -52.20
CA GLY A 292 -50.66 -35.36 -53.19
C GLY A 292 -49.19 -35.59 -52.80
N SER A 293 -48.58 -36.64 -53.32
CA SER A 293 -47.13 -36.86 -53.24
C SER A 293 -46.44 -35.75 -54.02
N GLY A 294 -45.84 -34.78 -53.32
CA GLY A 294 -44.92 -33.82 -53.95
C GLY A 294 -44.83 -32.41 -53.38
N GLY A 295 -45.53 -32.08 -52.29
CA GLY A 295 -45.47 -30.74 -51.74
C GLY A 295 -45.02 -30.76 -50.27
N GLY A 296 -43.75 -30.79 -49.97
CA GLY A 296 -43.26 -30.48 -48.63
C GLY A 296 -43.78 -29.08 -48.21
N GLY A 297 -44.68 -29.03 -47.21
CA GLY A 297 -45.23 -27.76 -46.72
C GLY A 297 -44.14 -26.80 -46.36
N PHE A 298 -44.44 -25.52 -46.36
CA PHE A 298 -43.50 -24.46 -45.97
C PHE A 298 -42.77 -24.74 -44.60
N THR A 299 -43.45 -25.50 -43.75
CA THR A 299 -42.92 -25.97 -42.44
C THR A 299 -41.78 -26.98 -42.56
N ASP A 300 -41.71 -27.77 -43.68
CA ASP A 300 -40.62 -28.74 -43.90
C ASP A 300 -39.46 -28.17 -44.70
N SER A 301 -39.57 -26.94 -45.14
CA SER A 301 -38.48 -26.28 -45.87
C SER A 301 -37.26 -26.02 -44.96
N PRO A 302 -36.03 -26.17 -45.47
CA PRO A 302 -34.84 -25.84 -44.72
C PRO A 302 -34.87 -24.41 -44.18
N VAL A 303 -35.54 -23.50 -44.88
CA VAL A 303 -35.68 -22.09 -44.51
C VAL A 303 -36.58 -21.94 -43.27
N ALA A 304 -37.73 -22.64 -43.23
CA ALA A 304 -38.60 -22.58 -42.04
C ALA A 304 -37.92 -23.15 -40.79
N ARG A 305 -37.13 -24.21 -40.94
CA ARG A 305 -36.34 -24.79 -39.83
C ARG A 305 -35.32 -23.82 -39.27
N ILE A 306 -34.67 -22.98 -40.10
CA ILE A 306 -33.71 -21.95 -39.64
C ILE A 306 -34.43 -20.86 -38.84
N PHE A 307 -35.58 -20.36 -39.32
CA PHE A 307 -36.31 -19.28 -38.66
C PHE A 307 -37.07 -19.74 -37.40
N ALA A 308 -37.51 -20.99 -37.36
CA ALA A 308 -38.22 -21.53 -36.21
C ALA A 308 -37.32 -22.24 -35.19
N ALA A 309 -36.03 -22.34 -35.43
CA ALA A 309 -35.08 -23.02 -34.53
C ALA A 309 -35.12 -22.44 -33.11
N PRO A 310 -35.35 -23.27 -32.09
CA PRO A 310 -35.38 -22.82 -30.71
C PRO A 310 -33.98 -22.48 -30.17
N THR A 311 -32.93 -22.98 -30.80
CA THR A 311 -31.54 -22.81 -30.40
C THR A 311 -30.68 -22.33 -31.56
N THR A 312 -29.77 -21.44 -31.29
CA THR A 312 -28.78 -20.93 -32.25
C THR A 312 -27.42 -20.94 -31.61
N ALA A 313 -26.45 -21.62 -32.20
CA ALA A 313 -25.05 -21.52 -31.84
C ALA A 313 -24.33 -20.60 -32.83
N ILE A 314 -23.61 -19.64 -32.34
CA ILE A 314 -22.90 -18.62 -33.15
C ILE A 314 -21.43 -18.68 -32.81
N PHE A 315 -20.62 -18.89 -33.82
CA PHE A 315 -19.17 -18.65 -33.74
C PHE A 315 -18.84 -17.44 -34.62
N ALA A 316 -18.26 -16.40 -34.02
CA ALA A 316 -17.96 -15.18 -34.75
C ALA A 316 -16.51 -14.73 -34.52
N LEU A 317 -15.87 -14.32 -35.62
CA LEU A 317 -14.60 -13.59 -35.63
C LEU A 317 -14.90 -12.17 -36.13
N ASN A 318 -14.70 -11.20 -35.24
CA ASN A 318 -14.92 -9.79 -35.54
C ASN A 318 -13.59 -9.08 -35.61
N ALA A 319 -13.26 -8.46 -36.72
CA ALA A 319 -12.09 -7.62 -36.91
C ALA A 319 -12.54 -6.16 -37.08
N THR A 320 -11.94 -5.25 -36.32
CA THR A 320 -12.22 -3.82 -36.43
C THR A 320 -10.90 -3.04 -36.53
N GLN A 321 -10.86 -2.01 -37.36
CA GLN A 321 -9.73 -1.12 -37.49
C GLN A 321 -10.16 0.32 -37.73
N ASN A 322 -9.61 1.24 -36.94
CA ASN A 322 -9.77 2.65 -37.19
C ASN A 322 -8.89 3.08 -38.36
N LEU A 323 -9.48 3.44 -39.49
CA LEU A 323 -8.76 3.95 -40.67
C LEU A 323 -8.45 5.45 -40.53
N TYR A 324 -9.42 6.22 -40.04
CA TYR A 324 -9.28 7.65 -39.86
C TYR A 324 -10.05 8.12 -38.62
N THR A 325 -9.43 8.93 -37.77
CA THR A 325 -10.01 9.41 -36.53
C THR A 325 -9.87 10.92 -36.35
N ALA A 326 -9.72 11.64 -37.46
CA ALA A 326 -9.52 13.11 -37.48
C ALA A 326 -8.38 13.60 -36.55
N GLY A 327 -7.35 12.77 -36.33
CA GLY A 327 -6.23 13.13 -35.45
C GLY A 327 -6.43 12.84 -33.95
N ARG A 328 -7.55 12.25 -33.53
CA ARG A 328 -7.82 11.91 -32.11
C ARG A 328 -6.79 10.89 -31.57
N ILE A 329 -6.52 9.81 -32.32
CA ILE A 329 -5.53 8.79 -31.90
C ILE A 329 -4.11 9.40 -31.83
N PRO A 330 -3.60 10.16 -32.82
CA PRO A 330 -2.35 10.88 -32.68
C PRO A 330 -2.27 11.80 -31.45
N ALA A 331 -3.35 12.53 -31.13
CA ALA A 331 -3.42 13.38 -29.94
C ALA A 331 -3.37 12.54 -28.64
N ALA A 332 -4.17 11.48 -28.55
CA ALA A 332 -4.13 10.56 -27.39
C ALA A 332 -2.74 9.92 -27.21
N ARG A 333 -2.10 9.55 -28.33
CA ARG A 333 -0.73 9.02 -28.30
C ARG A 333 0.30 10.02 -27.79
N ALA A 334 0.19 11.30 -28.18
CA ALA A 334 1.05 12.36 -27.66
C ALA A 334 0.86 12.53 -26.15
N GLY A 335 -0.39 12.49 -25.67
CA GLY A 335 -0.71 12.52 -24.23
C GLY A 335 -0.12 11.33 -23.47
N ALA A 336 -0.28 10.11 -24.01
CA ALA A 336 0.28 8.91 -23.39
C ALA A 336 1.81 8.91 -23.33
N ARG A 337 2.49 9.45 -24.36
CA ARG A 337 3.95 9.65 -24.35
C ARG A 337 4.37 10.66 -23.28
N ALA A 338 3.64 11.76 -23.15
CA ALA A 338 3.91 12.74 -22.10
C ALA A 338 3.71 12.15 -20.71
N GLY A 339 2.66 11.34 -20.51
CA GLY A 339 2.42 10.61 -19.27
C GLY A 339 3.55 9.62 -18.94
N ARG A 340 4.06 8.88 -19.95
CA ARG A 340 5.22 8.03 -19.77
C ARG A 340 6.48 8.82 -19.37
N SER A 341 6.76 9.95 -20.04
CA SER A 341 7.87 10.82 -19.69
C SER A 341 7.78 11.33 -18.25
N ALA A 342 6.57 11.70 -17.78
CA ALA A 342 6.35 12.08 -16.39
C ALA A 342 6.66 10.93 -15.41
N ALA A 343 6.28 9.69 -15.75
CA ALA A 343 6.60 8.51 -14.93
C ALA A 343 8.10 8.19 -14.91
N GLU A 344 8.83 8.37 -16.01
CA GLU A 344 10.28 8.20 -16.08
C GLU A 344 11.01 9.24 -15.22
N ILE A 345 10.55 10.49 -15.23
CA ILE A 345 11.08 11.54 -14.35
C ILE A 345 10.79 11.20 -12.87
N ALA A 346 9.57 10.75 -12.55
CA ALA A 346 9.20 10.33 -11.20
C ALA A 346 10.08 9.15 -10.71
N TYR A 347 10.41 8.22 -11.58
CA TYR A 347 11.33 7.11 -11.26
C TYR A 347 12.74 7.62 -10.92
N THR A 348 13.28 8.57 -11.70
CA THR A 348 14.58 9.18 -11.40
C THR A 348 14.53 9.93 -10.06
N ALA A 349 13.44 10.67 -9.80
CA ALA A 349 13.25 11.37 -8.53
C ALA A 349 13.17 10.40 -7.33
N ALA A 350 12.51 9.27 -7.49
CA ALA A 350 12.44 8.23 -6.45
C ALA A 350 13.83 7.63 -6.15
N LYS A 351 14.67 7.41 -7.17
CA LYS A 351 16.06 6.97 -6.97
C LYS A 351 16.87 7.98 -6.19
N SER A 352 16.78 9.27 -6.54
CA SER A 352 17.51 10.33 -5.84
C SER A 352 17.02 10.51 -4.41
N GLN A 353 15.73 10.37 -4.16
CA GLN A 353 15.18 10.41 -2.81
C GLN A 353 15.67 9.21 -1.98
N ALA A 354 15.60 8.00 -2.52
CA ALA A 354 16.10 6.81 -1.83
C ALA A 354 17.61 6.90 -1.53
N ALA A 355 18.40 7.47 -2.44
CA ALA A 355 19.82 7.72 -2.21
C ALA A 355 20.06 8.70 -1.06
N LEU A 356 19.28 9.79 -1.01
CA LEU A 356 19.37 10.76 0.08
C LEU A 356 18.97 10.14 1.44
N ASP A 357 17.84 9.42 1.48
CA ASP A 357 17.33 8.78 2.70
C ASP A 357 18.31 7.74 3.26
N VAL A 358 18.89 6.91 2.38
CA VAL A 358 19.90 5.92 2.77
C VAL A 358 21.19 6.57 3.23
N ALA A 359 21.67 7.61 2.54
CA ALA A 359 22.86 8.31 2.96
C ALA A 359 22.67 9.01 4.32
N GLN A 360 21.52 9.64 4.54
CA GLN A 360 21.19 10.23 5.83
C GLN A 360 21.18 9.17 6.93
N ALA A 361 20.50 8.03 6.74
CA ALA A 361 20.48 6.94 7.71
C ALA A 361 21.86 6.31 7.93
N TYR A 362 22.71 6.27 6.90
CA TYR A 362 24.09 5.81 7.00
C TYR A 362 24.92 6.74 7.89
N PHE A 363 24.88 8.06 7.65
CA PHE A 363 25.58 9.02 8.45
C PHE A 363 25.02 9.13 9.87
N ASP A 364 23.70 8.96 10.06
CA ASP A 364 23.09 8.86 11.39
C ASP A 364 23.63 7.64 12.17
N ALA A 365 23.81 6.50 11.51
CA ALA A 365 24.38 5.31 12.12
C ALA A 365 25.86 5.50 12.47
N VAL A 366 26.67 6.09 11.58
CA VAL A 366 28.08 6.41 11.86
C VAL A 366 28.21 7.44 12.99
N ALA A 367 27.36 8.47 13.01
CA ALA A 367 27.33 9.46 14.10
C ALA A 367 26.96 8.79 15.44
N SER A 368 26.03 7.84 15.44
CA SER A 368 25.64 7.12 16.65
C SER A 368 26.78 6.29 17.25
N ASP A 369 27.66 5.69 16.42
CA ASP A 369 28.89 5.03 16.91
C ASP A 369 29.79 6.03 17.64
N GLN A 370 29.96 7.24 17.11
CA GLN A 370 30.75 8.28 17.75
C GLN A 370 30.09 8.80 19.05
N PHE A 371 28.76 8.89 19.10
CA PHE A 371 28.03 9.28 20.32
C PHE A 371 28.24 8.26 21.44
N VAL A 372 28.21 6.97 21.16
CA VAL A 372 28.53 5.93 22.15
C VAL A 372 29.97 6.10 22.65
N ALA A 373 30.94 6.24 21.75
CA ALA A 373 32.34 6.43 22.12
C ALA A 373 32.58 7.67 22.97
N ILE A 374 31.90 8.80 22.70
CA ILE A 374 31.94 10.02 23.49
C ILE A 374 31.36 9.77 24.90
N ALA A 375 30.19 9.14 25.00
CA ALA A 375 29.54 8.85 26.27
C ALA A 375 30.37 7.88 27.14
N GLU A 376 30.94 6.83 26.55
CA GLU A 376 31.86 5.90 27.23
C GLU A 376 33.12 6.61 27.71
N SER A 377 33.74 7.44 26.85
CA SER A 377 34.93 8.20 27.25
C SER A 377 34.63 9.15 28.42
N SER A 378 33.45 9.79 28.40
CA SER A 378 32.99 10.65 29.50
C SER A 378 32.78 9.84 30.79
N LEU A 379 32.20 8.63 30.70
CA LEU A 379 32.05 7.74 31.86
C LEU A 379 33.42 7.37 32.47
N VAL A 380 34.41 7.04 31.64
CA VAL A 380 35.78 6.74 32.09
C VAL A 380 36.39 7.94 32.82
N LEU A 381 36.16 9.17 32.34
CA LEU A 381 36.67 10.37 33.02
C LEU A 381 36.00 10.59 34.39
N VAL A 382 34.70 10.31 34.50
CA VAL A 382 33.96 10.42 35.76
C VAL A 382 34.39 9.34 36.75
N ASP A 383 34.61 8.11 36.31
CA ASP A 383 35.11 7.01 37.15
C ASP A 383 36.50 7.30 37.69
N ARG A 384 37.40 7.90 36.88
CA ARG A 384 38.72 8.37 37.32
C ARG A 384 38.60 9.46 38.40
N THR A 385 37.72 10.43 38.21
CA THR A 385 37.47 11.48 39.18
C THR A 385 36.94 10.91 40.49
N LEU A 386 36.01 9.96 40.45
CA LEU A 386 35.46 9.29 41.62
C LEU A 386 36.57 8.53 42.38
N ALA A 387 37.43 7.79 41.68
CA ALA A 387 38.56 7.08 42.29
C ALA A 387 39.55 8.04 43.00
N GLN A 388 39.84 9.19 42.36
CA GLN A 388 40.71 10.20 42.97
C GLN A 388 40.09 10.83 44.24
N VAL A 389 38.79 11.18 44.19
CA VAL A 389 38.11 11.75 45.35
C VAL A 389 37.96 10.72 46.48
N THR A 390 37.76 9.45 46.15
CA THR A 390 37.70 8.36 47.13
C THR A 390 39.05 8.26 47.89
N LEU A 391 40.15 8.23 47.14
CA LEU A 391 41.50 8.18 47.72
C LEU A 391 41.79 9.42 48.56
N ALA A 392 41.45 10.62 48.06
CA ALA A 392 41.63 11.87 48.79
C ALA A 392 40.84 11.91 50.10
N ARG A 393 39.66 11.28 50.14
CA ARG A 393 38.87 11.11 51.36
C ARG A 393 39.55 10.15 52.37
N GLU A 394 40.04 9.03 51.89
CA GLU A 394 40.75 8.06 52.75
C GLU A 394 41.97 8.71 53.44
N VAL A 395 42.65 9.61 52.76
CA VAL A 395 43.80 10.36 53.30
C VAL A 395 43.35 11.59 54.09
N GLY A 396 42.04 11.90 54.16
CA GLY A 396 41.48 13.02 54.94
C GLY A 396 41.54 14.39 54.26
N THR A 397 41.84 14.46 52.95
CA THR A 397 41.98 15.73 52.20
C THR A 397 40.72 16.13 51.44
N ALA A 398 39.73 15.24 51.30
CA ALA A 398 38.45 15.55 50.64
C ALA A 398 37.25 15.41 51.60
N ALA A 399 36.22 16.25 51.42
CA ALA A 399 34.98 16.21 52.17
C ALA A 399 34.06 15.05 51.69
N GLU A 400 33.18 14.59 52.60
CA GLU A 400 32.15 13.59 52.23
C GLU A 400 31.22 14.09 51.12
N PHE A 401 30.92 15.37 51.12
CA PHE A 401 30.14 16.03 50.09
C PHE A 401 30.73 15.88 48.68
N ASP A 402 32.08 15.96 48.57
CA ASP A 402 32.76 15.80 47.28
C ASP A 402 32.67 14.33 46.78
N LEU A 403 32.76 13.34 47.69
CA LEU A 403 32.58 11.94 47.35
C LEU A 403 31.15 11.67 46.88
N LEU A 404 30.13 12.17 47.59
CA LEU A 404 28.73 12.01 47.18
C LEU A 404 28.47 12.65 45.83
N ARG A 405 29.01 13.84 45.58
CA ARG A 405 28.90 14.55 44.29
C ARG A 405 29.54 13.73 43.15
N ALA A 406 30.74 13.21 43.35
CA ALA A 406 31.41 12.38 42.34
C ALA A 406 30.65 11.06 42.06
N THR A 407 30.06 10.45 43.10
CA THR A 407 29.21 9.28 42.98
C THR A 407 27.96 9.58 42.15
N VAL A 408 27.24 10.66 42.45
CA VAL A 408 26.06 11.10 41.68
C VAL A 408 26.44 11.42 40.23
N ALA A 409 27.58 12.07 39.99
CA ALA A 409 28.03 12.37 38.63
C ALA A 409 28.25 11.10 37.81
N ARG A 410 28.86 10.06 38.41
CA ARG A 410 29.03 8.74 37.78
C ARG A 410 27.68 8.07 37.51
N ASP A 411 26.78 8.04 38.50
CA ASP A 411 25.49 7.37 38.37
C ASP A 411 24.58 8.06 37.34
N ASN A 412 24.71 9.37 37.16
CA ASN A 412 24.02 10.13 36.10
C ASN A 412 24.63 9.88 34.71
N GLN A 413 25.92 9.53 34.59
CA GLN A 413 26.55 9.28 33.28
C GLN A 413 26.22 7.88 32.73
N ARG A 414 25.98 6.87 33.56
CA ARG A 414 25.63 5.52 33.13
C ARG A 414 24.37 5.47 32.23
N PRO A 415 23.23 6.11 32.61
CA PRO A 415 22.07 6.18 31.75
C PRO A 415 22.32 6.89 30.41
N VAL A 416 23.31 7.80 30.33
CA VAL A 416 23.72 8.48 29.09
C VAL A 416 24.30 7.45 28.10
N VAL A 417 25.21 6.58 28.58
CA VAL A 417 25.77 5.51 27.76
C VAL A 417 24.66 4.56 27.25
N ILE A 418 23.79 4.07 28.15
CA ILE A 418 22.69 3.17 27.78
C ILE A 418 21.78 3.80 26.73
N ARG A 419 21.47 5.10 26.85
CA ARG A 419 20.66 5.81 25.84
C ARG A 419 21.38 5.94 24.50
N ALA A 420 22.69 6.18 24.51
CA ALA A 420 23.50 6.26 23.30
C ALA A 420 23.54 4.90 22.56
N GLU A 421 23.72 3.78 23.30
CA GLU A 421 23.65 2.43 22.75
C GLU A 421 22.27 2.09 22.16
N GLY A 422 21.19 2.50 22.85
CA GLY A 422 19.82 2.36 22.35
C GLY A 422 19.60 3.16 21.06
N ALA A 423 20.06 4.41 21.01
CA ALA A 423 19.99 5.26 19.81
C ALA A 423 20.78 4.67 18.64
N ARG A 424 22.00 4.14 18.91
CA ARG A 424 22.80 3.41 17.92
C ARG A 424 22.04 2.23 17.34
N THR A 425 21.45 1.40 18.18
CA THR A 425 20.65 0.26 17.74
C THR A 425 19.51 0.71 16.81
N ALA A 426 18.79 1.76 17.19
CA ALA A 426 17.69 2.31 16.37
C ALA A 426 18.18 2.83 15.01
N ALA A 427 19.32 3.56 14.97
CA ALA A 427 19.90 4.06 13.72
C ALA A 427 20.31 2.92 12.76
N TYR A 428 20.94 1.87 13.28
CA TYR A 428 21.29 0.69 12.48
C TYR A 428 20.07 -0.07 11.99
N LEU A 429 19.02 -0.22 12.79
CA LEU A 429 17.76 -0.84 12.37
C LEU A 429 17.09 -0.04 11.26
N ARG A 430 17.10 1.30 11.35
CA ARG A 430 16.57 2.18 10.29
C ARG A 430 17.34 2.02 8.98
N LEU A 431 18.67 2.00 9.03
CA LEU A 431 19.51 1.78 7.85
C LEU A 431 19.22 0.40 7.21
N LYS A 432 19.16 -0.65 8.03
CA LYS A 432 18.84 -2.01 7.55
C LYS A 432 17.46 -2.08 6.88
N GLN A 433 16.46 -1.42 7.45
CA GLN A 433 15.12 -1.32 6.86
C GLN A 433 15.16 -0.67 5.47
N LEU A 434 15.86 0.46 5.31
CA LEU A 434 15.95 1.16 4.02
C LEU A 434 16.70 0.38 2.94
N LEU A 435 17.57 -0.56 3.35
CA LEU A 435 18.37 -1.40 2.47
C LEU A 435 17.77 -2.80 2.24
N ASP A 436 16.60 -3.09 2.82
CA ASP A 436 15.96 -4.41 2.79
C ASP A 436 16.93 -5.52 3.28
N LEU A 437 17.61 -5.25 4.40
CA LEU A 437 18.50 -6.20 5.06
C LEU A 437 17.80 -6.85 6.26
N PRO A 438 18.14 -8.12 6.60
CA PRO A 438 17.63 -8.74 7.81
C PRO A 438 18.01 -7.92 9.06
N LEU A 439 17.03 -7.58 9.91
CA LEU A 439 17.22 -6.70 11.05
C LEU A 439 18.22 -7.23 12.08
N ASN A 440 18.37 -8.56 12.18
CA ASN A 440 19.27 -9.26 13.10
C ASN A 440 20.68 -9.48 12.51
N ALA A 441 20.93 -9.18 11.23
CA ALA A 441 22.26 -9.39 10.63
C ALA A 441 23.29 -8.41 11.23
N PRO A 442 24.49 -8.85 11.60
CA PRO A 442 25.55 -7.96 12.04
C PRO A 442 26.02 -7.07 10.86
N LEU A 443 26.14 -5.77 11.10
CA LEU A 443 26.52 -4.79 10.09
C LEU A 443 27.64 -3.90 10.64
N THR A 444 28.70 -3.70 9.85
CA THR A 444 29.82 -2.80 10.16
C THR A 444 29.95 -1.76 9.05
N LEU A 445 29.92 -0.48 9.40
CA LEU A 445 30.05 0.63 8.46
C LEU A 445 31.54 0.98 8.27
N THR A 446 31.95 1.18 7.02
CA THR A 446 33.36 1.40 6.69
C THR A 446 33.69 2.83 6.28
N THR A 447 32.68 3.62 5.84
CA THR A 447 32.89 5.01 5.43
C THR A 447 32.67 5.93 6.63
N PRO A 448 33.71 6.58 7.16
CA PRO A 448 33.58 7.55 8.26
C PRO A 448 32.93 8.84 7.77
N ILE A 449 32.37 9.63 8.69
CA ILE A 449 32.04 11.03 8.45
C ILE A 449 33.36 11.79 8.27
N ARG A 450 33.47 12.61 7.24
CA ARG A 450 34.66 13.41 7.03
C ARG A 450 34.84 14.42 8.16
N ASP A 451 35.96 14.38 8.81
CA ASP A 451 36.32 15.27 9.93
C ASP A 451 37.47 16.22 9.55
N ASP A 452 37.64 16.48 8.25
CA ASP A 452 38.77 17.27 7.73
C ASP A 452 38.41 18.74 7.56
N ALA A 453 38.70 19.50 8.61
CA ALA A 453 38.70 20.96 8.52
C ALA A 453 39.85 21.54 7.61
N GLY A 454 40.71 20.67 7.09
CA GLY A 454 41.94 21.14 6.46
C GLY A 454 42.45 20.47 5.21
N THR A 455 41.99 19.30 4.81
CA THR A 455 42.51 18.60 3.62
C THR A 455 41.50 18.56 2.48
N ARG A 456 41.50 19.65 1.70
CA ARG A 456 40.80 19.77 0.41
C ARG A 456 41.31 18.81 -0.68
N ASN A 457 42.20 17.89 -0.40
CA ASN A 457 42.96 17.14 -1.38
C ASN A 457 43.06 15.62 -1.15
N ASP A 458 42.06 14.95 -0.54
CA ASP A 458 42.05 13.48 -0.56
C ASP A 458 41.18 12.98 -1.71
N PRO A 459 41.76 12.44 -2.81
CA PRO A 459 41.04 11.92 -3.96
C PRO A 459 40.43 10.53 -3.69
N THR A 460 40.63 9.93 -2.51
CA THR A 460 40.15 8.56 -2.19
C THR A 460 38.84 8.52 -1.40
N GLY A 461 38.18 9.66 -1.17
CA GLY A 461 36.87 9.70 -0.51
C GLY A 461 35.77 9.06 -1.37
N PRO A 462 34.83 8.28 -0.75
CA PRO A 462 33.88 7.42 -1.46
C PRO A 462 32.78 8.14 -2.25
N LEU A 463 32.71 9.44 -2.22
CA LEU A 463 31.95 10.28 -3.14
C LEU A 463 32.91 11.33 -3.71
N THR A 464 33.73 10.93 -4.67
CA THR A 464 34.23 11.88 -5.66
C THR A 464 33.06 12.33 -6.52
N LEU A 465 32.21 13.21 -5.96
CA LEU A 465 31.59 14.21 -6.80
C LEU A 465 32.77 14.94 -7.42
N ALA A 466 32.96 14.71 -8.70
CA ALA A 466 34.10 15.15 -9.45
C ALA A 466 34.65 16.49 -8.94
N ASP A 467 35.94 16.47 -8.51
CA ASP A 467 36.73 17.64 -8.22
C ASP A 467 36.00 18.75 -7.42
N ASP A 468 36.14 18.74 -6.12
CA ASP A 468 35.49 19.65 -5.14
C ASP A 468 35.73 21.17 -5.43
N ARG A 469 36.54 21.48 -6.44
CA ARG A 469 36.84 22.85 -6.88
C ARG A 469 35.88 23.38 -7.95
N THR A 470 35.03 22.55 -8.55
CA THR A 470 34.16 22.93 -9.67
C THR A 470 32.71 22.49 -9.50
N PHE A 471 32.30 21.93 -8.32
CA PHE A 471 30.91 21.58 -8.10
C PHE A 471 30.07 22.86 -8.01
N VAL A 472 29.46 23.24 -9.14
CA VAL A 472 28.40 24.24 -9.18
C VAL A 472 27.08 23.47 -9.12
N PRO A 473 26.34 23.52 -8.02
CA PRO A 473 25.03 22.84 -7.94
C PRO A 473 24.10 23.40 -9.02
N ASP A 474 23.48 22.50 -9.79
CA ASP A 474 22.45 22.90 -10.77
C ASP A 474 21.17 23.31 -10.02
N THR A 475 21.11 24.60 -9.69
CA THR A 475 19.94 25.24 -9.03
C THR A 475 18.92 25.73 -10.04
N SER A 476 19.06 25.42 -11.33
CA SER A 476 18.14 25.80 -12.38
C SER A 476 16.74 25.25 -12.10
N VAL A 477 15.78 26.15 -11.91
CA VAL A 477 14.38 25.79 -11.62
C VAL A 477 13.79 24.91 -12.73
N ALA A 478 14.11 25.18 -13.99
CA ALA A 478 13.61 24.42 -15.14
C ALA A 478 14.17 22.99 -15.21
N ALA A 479 15.36 22.76 -14.66
CA ALA A 479 16.01 21.44 -14.66
C ALA A 479 15.46 20.51 -13.55
N ARG A 480 14.73 21.04 -12.57
CA ARG A 480 14.21 20.29 -11.43
C ARG A 480 13.18 19.24 -11.86
N ALA A 481 13.29 18.03 -11.31
CA ALA A 481 12.39 16.91 -11.62
C ALA A 481 10.90 17.25 -11.40
N PRO A 482 10.46 17.90 -10.32
CA PRO A 482 9.05 18.30 -10.14
C PRO A 482 8.54 19.22 -11.23
N VAL A 483 9.37 20.17 -11.69
CA VAL A 483 9.00 21.10 -12.76
C VAL A 483 8.88 20.37 -14.09
N ARG A 484 9.86 19.54 -14.45
CA ARG A 484 9.85 18.71 -15.68
C ARG A 484 8.63 17.75 -15.68
N GLN A 485 8.29 17.19 -14.53
CA GLN A 485 7.12 16.32 -14.37
C GLN A 485 5.81 17.10 -14.59
N ALA A 486 5.69 18.28 -13.99
CA ALA A 486 4.53 19.16 -14.18
C ALA A 486 4.42 19.64 -15.65
N GLU A 487 5.51 19.95 -16.31
CA GLU A 487 5.53 20.27 -17.76
C GLU A 487 5.07 19.09 -18.61
N ALA A 488 5.46 17.86 -18.27
CA ALA A 488 4.97 16.68 -18.95
C ALA A 488 3.45 16.49 -18.74
N ALA A 489 2.94 16.79 -17.54
CA ALA A 489 1.51 16.77 -17.25
C ALA A 489 0.75 17.83 -18.07
N VAL A 490 1.28 19.04 -18.21
CA VAL A 490 0.68 20.08 -19.08
C VAL A 490 0.61 19.60 -20.53
N ARG A 491 1.70 19.02 -21.08
CA ARG A 491 1.71 18.46 -22.44
C ARG A 491 0.67 17.35 -22.63
N ALA A 492 0.45 16.54 -21.58
CA ALA A 492 -0.59 15.50 -21.61
C ALA A 492 -1.99 16.12 -21.69
N GLN A 493 -2.27 17.16 -20.89
CA GLN A 493 -3.57 17.86 -20.91
C GLN A 493 -3.80 18.68 -22.19
N GLU A 494 -2.77 19.29 -22.77
CA GLU A 494 -2.85 19.91 -24.09
C GLU A 494 -3.28 18.91 -25.17
N SER A 495 -2.74 17.71 -25.07
CA SER A 495 -3.09 16.61 -25.97
C SER A 495 -4.54 16.13 -25.76
N ALA A 496 -5.04 16.12 -24.52
CA ALA A 496 -6.43 15.81 -24.19
C ALA A 496 -7.40 16.88 -24.72
N VAL A 497 -7.07 18.18 -24.57
CA VAL A 497 -7.84 19.29 -25.17
C VAL A 497 -7.90 19.16 -26.69
N ARG A 498 -6.77 18.83 -27.32
CA ARG A 498 -6.73 18.59 -28.78
C ARG A 498 -7.61 17.42 -29.18
N ALA A 499 -7.58 16.31 -28.45
CA ALA A 499 -8.43 15.15 -28.69
C ALA A 499 -9.93 15.49 -28.54
N ALA A 500 -10.30 16.25 -27.50
CA ALA A 500 -11.67 16.70 -27.26
C ALA A 500 -12.18 17.65 -28.37
N LYS A 501 -11.34 18.57 -28.86
CA LYS A 501 -11.67 19.44 -29.99
C LYS A 501 -11.94 18.66 -31.27
N LEU A 502 -11.18 17.58 -31.51
CA LEU A 502 -11.29 16.74 -32.70
C LEU A 502 -12.43 15.70 -32.60
N ALA A 503 -13.06 15.54 -31.42
CA ALA A 503 -14.13 14.57 -31.21
C ALA A 503 -15.40 14.82 -32.04
N ARG A 504 -15.61 16.05 -32.53
CA ARG A 504 -16.72 16.43 -33.40
C ARG A 504 -16.48 16.14 -34.91
N LEU A 505 -15.26 15.76 -35.26
CA LEU A 505 -14.92 15.47 -36.66
C LEU A 505 -15.24 14.04 -37.02
N PRO A 506 -15.46 13.74 -38.31
CA PRO A 506 -15.76 12.38 -38.78
C PRO A 506 -14.69 11.36 -38.43
N ALA A 507 -15.12 10.12 -38.18
CA ALA A 507 -14.24 8.98 -38.03
C ALA A 507 -14.62 7.86 -39.03
N LEU A 508 -13.62 7.22 -39.62
CA LEU A 508 -13.76 6.11 -40.56
C LEU A 508 -13.24 4.84 -39.92
N GLN A 509 -14.07 3.81 -39.90
CA GLN A 509 -13.75 2.51 -39.34
C GLN A 509 -14.02 1.42 -40.37
N LEU A 510 -13.07 0.48 -40.50
CA LEU A 510 -13.24 -0.78 -41.20
C LEU A 510 -13.67 -1.82 -40.19
N SER A 511 -14.71 -2.58 -40.52
CA SER A 511 -15.10 -3.77 -39.75
C SER A 511 -15.27 -4.97 -40.70
N SER A 512 -14.88 -6.14 -40.23
CA SER A 512 -15.09 -7.42 -40.91
C SER A 512 -15.59 -8.39 -39.86
N SER A 513 -16.70 -9.07 -40.20
CA SER A 513 -17.29 -10.06 -39.32
C SER A 513 -17.48 -11.36 -40.12
N TYR A 514 -16.73 -12.37 -39.70
CA TYR A 514 -16.93 -13.74 -40.16
C TYR A 514 -17.67 -14.50 -39.08
N GLN A 515 -18.88 -15.00 -39.44
CA GLN A 515 -19.74 -15.69 -38.50
C GLN A 515 -20.11 -17.06 -39.08
N ARG A 516 -20.23 -18.05 -38.20
CA ARG A 516 -20.85 -19.34 -38.52
C ARG A 516 -22.04 -19.56 -37.59
N PHE A 517 -23.20 -19.79 -38.21
CA PHE A 517 -24.45 -20.05 -37.50
C PHE A 517 -24.78 -21.53 -37.60
N ALA A 518 -25.15 -22.13 -36.48
CA ALA A 518 -25.71 -23.47 -36.44
C ALA A 518 -27.07 -23.46 -35.74
N TYR A 519 -27.99 -24.24 -36.27
CA TYR A 519 -29.38 -24.33 -35.80
C TYR A 519 -29.67 -25.78 -35.39
N PRO A 520 -29.19 -26.27 -34.22
CA PRO A 520 -29.42 -27.64 -33.81
C PRO A 520 -30.89 -27.88 -33.53
N PRO A 521 -31.50 -28.89 -34.19
CA PRO A 521 -32.94 -29.16 -34.08
C PRO A 521 -33.32 -29.79 -32.74
N ASP A 522 -32.41 -30.52 -32.13
CA ASP A 522 -32.58 -31.30 -30.90
C ASP A 522 -32.22 -30.53 -29.64
N GLY A 523 -31.87 -29.25 -29.76
CA GLY A 523 -31.46 -28.43 -28.63
C GLY A 523 -30.06 -28.75 -28.08
N SER A 524 -29.26 -29.54 -28.78
CA SER A 524 -27.87 -29.81 -28.43
C SER A 524 -27.05 -28.53 -28.39
N PHE A 525 -26.03 -28.49 -27.51
CA PHE A 525 -25.22 -27.29 -27.33
C PHE A 525 -24.37 -26.96 -28.56
N LEU A 526 -23.83 -27.97 -29.22
CA LEU A 526 -23.02 -27.81 -30.42
C LEU A 526 -23.38 -28.93 -31.41
N PRO A 527 -23.58 -28.63 -32.71
CA PRO A 527 -23.70 -29.64 -33.74
C PRO A 527 -22.41 -30.45 -33.87
N SER A 528 -22.56 -31.74 -34.13
CA SER A 528 -21.45 -32.70 -34.23
C SER A 528 -20.63 -32.57 -35.51
N ALA A 529 -21.13 -31.88 -36.53
CA ALA A 529 -20.47 -31.73 -37.82
C ALA A 529 -20.32 -30.26 -38.23
N LEU A 530 -19.14 -29.91 -38.78
CA LEU A 530 -18.84 -28.56 -39.26
C LEU A 530 -19.71 -28.10 -40.42
N ASP A 531 -20.25 -29.02 -41.20
CA ASP A 531 -21.12 -28.77 -42.35
C ASP A 531 -22.49 -28.18 -41.96
N LEU A 532 -22.87 -28.32 -40.68
CA LEU A 532 -24.10 -27.74 -40.15
C LEU A 532 -23.96 -26.27 -39.74
N TYR A 533 -22.76 -25.67 -39.90
CA TYR A 533 -22.51 -24.28 -39.62
C TYR A 533 -22.51 -23.43 -40.89
N PHE A 534 -23.52 -22.60 -41.04
CA PHE A 534 -23.68 -21.72 -42.21
C PHE A 534 -22.73 -20.49 -42.08
N PRO A 535 -21.84 -20.30 -43.06
CA PRO A 535 -20.92 -19.17 -43.03
C PRO A 535 -21.62 -17.87 -43.45
N ASN A 536 -21.29 -16.79 -42.74
CA ASN A 536 -21.68 -15.44 -43.13
C ASN A 536 -20.43 -14.54 -42.97
N TRP A 537 -19.98 -13.94 -44.04
CA TRP A 537 -18.84 -13.05 -44.03
C TRP A 537 -19.19 -11.71 -44.65
N ASN A 538 -19.09 -10.65 -43.83
CA ASN A 538 -19.31 -9.29 -44.27
C ASN A 538 -18.12 -8.40 -43.94
N VAL A 539 -17.88 -7.45 -44.82
CA VAL A 539 -16.88 -6.39 -44.68
C VAL A 539 -17.61 -5.08 -44.88
N SER A 540 -17.42 -4.15 -43.95
CA SER A 540 -18.06 -2.84 -44.01
C SER A 540 -17.09 -1.70 -43.66
N VAL A 541 -17.25 -0.58 -44.33
CA VAL A 541 -16.58 0.68 -44.00
C VAL A 541 -17.63 1.64 -43.50
N GLY A 542 -17.51 2.06 -42.26
CA GLY A 542 -18.45 2.94 -41.59
C GLY A 542 -17.86 4.34 -41.39
N LEU A 543 -18.57 5.38 -41.81
CA LEU A 543 -18.26 6.78 -41.49
C LEU A 543 -19.19 7.23 -40.36
N SER A 544 -18.61 7.59 -39.23
CA SER A 544 -19.35 8.10 -38.05
C SER A 544 -19.13 9.60 -37.92
N VAL A 545 -20.24 10.37 -37.96
CA VAL A 545 -20.23 11.82 -37.78
C VAL A 545 -21.20 12.17 -36.67
N PRO A 546 -20.76 12.77 -35.55
CA PRO A 546 -21.68 13.18 -34.49
C PRO A 546 -22.44 14.47 -34.93
N VAL A 547 -23.72 14.31 -35.35
CA VAL A 547 -24.56 15.43 -35.82
C VAL A 547 -25.17 16.19 -34.64
N LEU A 548 -25.73 15.47 -33.66
CA LEU A 548 -26.32 16.07 -32.46
C LEU A 548 -25.89 15.24 -31.23
N ALA A 549 -25.16 15.89 -30.32
CA ALA A 549 -24.61 15.23 -29.14
C ALA A 549 -25.17 15.77 -27.82
N GLY A 550 -26.28 16.52 -27.84
CA GLY A 550 -26.96 17.04 -26.64
C GLY A 550 -26.07 17.83 -25.68
N GLY A 551 -25.04 18.54 -26.19
CA GLY A 551 -24.08 19.28 -25.35
C GLY A 551 -22.90 18.49 -24.82
N ARG A 552 -22.88 17.11 -24.93
CA ARG A 552 -21.83 16.25 -24.40
C ARG A 552 -20.44 16.64 -24.88
N LEU A 553 -20.23 16.86 -26.18
CA LEU A 553 -18.92 17.24 -26.74
C LEU A 553 -18.45 18.64 -26.27
N LYS A 554 -19.40 19.56 -25.97
CA LYS A 554 -19.08 20.87 -25.38
C LYS A 554 -18.61 20.67 -23.93
N GLY A 555 -19.31 19.82 -23.16
CA GLY A 555 -18.95 19.50 -21.79
C GLY A 555 -17.59 18.82 -21.69
N GLU A 556 -17.32 17.80 -22.53
CA GLU A 556 -16.01 17.11 -22.59
C GLU A 556 -14.86 18.08 -22.89
N ARG A 557 -15.08 19.03 -23.80
CA ARG A 557 -14.10 20.07 -24.10
C ARG A 557 -13.87 21.02 -22.92
N MET A 558 -14.95 21.47 -22.25
CA MET A 558 -14.84 22.34 -21.06
C MET A 558 -14.06 21.65 -19.93
N VAL A 559 -14.32 20.37 -19.69
CA VAL A 559 -13.56 19.58 -18.71
C VAL A 559 -12.08 19.49 -19.08
N ALA A 560 -11.76 19.21 -20.35
CA ALA A 560 -10.38 19.13 -20.80
C ALA A 560 -9.65 20.49 -20.69
N GLU A 561 -10.32 21.60 -21.03
CA GLU A 561 -9.77 22.95 -20.92
C GLU A 561 -9.56 23.35 -19.43
N ALA A 562 -10.48 22.97 -18.53
CA ALA A 562 -10.32 23.18 -17.09
C ALA A 562 -9.16 22.38 -16.51
N ASN A 563 -9.01 21.11 -16.89
CA ASN A 563 -7.89 20.27 -16.48
C ASN A 563 -6.54 20.83 -16.99
N LEU A 564 -6.50 21.41 -18.19
CA LEU A 564 -5.31 22.08 -18.70
C LEU A 564 -4.97 23.33 -17.86
N ALA A 565 -5.96 24.15 -17.56
CA ALA A 565 -5.77 25.33 -16.71
C ALA A 565 -5.25 24.94 -15.33
N GLU A 566 -5.83 23.90 -14.72
CA GLU A 566 -5.34 23.35 -13.45
C GLU A 566 -3.88 22.87 -13.55
N ALA A 567 -3.53 22.11 -14.59
CA ALA A 567 -2.17 21.64 -14.80
C ALA A 567 -1.16 22.78 -14.98
N GLN A 568 -1.56 23.88 -15.64
CA GLN A 568 -0.74 25.09 -15.79
C GLN A 568 -0.50 25.78 -14.44
N GLN A 569 -1.52 25.89 -13.58
CA GLN A 569 -1.36 26.44 -12.23
C GLN A 569 -0.47 25.55 -11.35
N ARG A 570 -0.61 24.23 -11.45
CA ARG A 570 0.28 23.28 -10.75
C ARG A 570 1.74 23.40 -11.23
N LEU A 571 1.96 23.66 -12.52
CA LEU A 571 3.29 23.92 -13.04
C LEU A 571 3.87 25.20 -12.44
N GLN A 572 3.09 26.26 -12.36
CA GLN A 572 3.53 27.53 -11.75
C GLN A 572 3.88 27.31 -10.27
N GLN A 573 3.01 26.64 -9.51
CA GLN A 573 3.28 26.26 -8.11
C GLN A 573 4.56 25.42 -7.98
N SER A 574 4.79 24.47 -8.89
CA SER A 574 6.01 23.65 -8.89
C SER A 574 7.27 24.46 -9.16
N ARG A 575 7.20 25.48 -10.02
CA ARG A 575 8.32 26.41 -10.30
C ARG A 575 8.66 27.26 -9.08
N GLU A 576 7.64 27.83 -8.44
CA GLU A 576 7.82 28.65 -7.22
C GLU A 576 8.38 27.79 -6.07
N GLY A 577 7.81 26.59 -5.86
CA GLY A 577 8.30 25.66 -4.86
C GLY A 577 9.74 25.20 -5.14
N ALA A 578 10.10 24.95 -6.40
CA ALA A 578 11.45 24.56 -6.79
C ALA A 578 12.47 25.71 -6.58
N ALA A 579 12.08 26.94 -6.84
CA ALA A 579 12.92 28.11 -6.57
C ALA A 579 13.17 28.29 -5.07
N LEU A 580 12.12 28.17 -4.27
CA LEU A 580 12.22 28.25 -2.82
C LEU A 580 13.11 27.11 -2.24
N ASP A 581 12.88 25.87 -2.67
CA ASP A 581 13.65 24.71 -2.19
C ASP A 581 15.14 24.83 -2.54
N ALA A 582 15.47 25.37 -3.72
CA ALA A 582 16.85 25.62 -4.12
C ALA A 582 17.54 26.65 -3.19
N LEU A 583 16.87 27.76 -2.90
CA LEU A 583 17.40 28.77 -1.97
C LEU A 583 17.56 28.23 -0.54
N LEU A 584 16.58 27.45 -0.07
CA LEU A 584 16.64 26.81 1.24
C LEU A 584 17.78 25.78 1.32
N ALA A 585 17.99 24.98 0.28
CA ALA A 585 19.08 24.01 0.24
C ALA A 585 20.47 24.69 0.26
N LEU A 586 20.64 25.79 -0.48
CA LEU A 586 21.86 26.60 -0.42
C LEU A 586 22.11 27.21 0.94
N ASN A 587 21.07 27.74 1.57
CA ASN A 587 21.17 28.32 2.91
C ASN A 587 21.49 27.24 3.97
N GLN A 588 20.84 26.08 3.90
CA GLN A 588 21.12 24.94 4.78
C GLN A 588 22.58 24.48 4.65
N PHE A 589 23.10 24.41 3.42
CA PHE A 589 24.51 24.07 3.21
C PHE A 589 25.45 25.10 3.83
N ALA A 590 25.24 26.40 3.58
CA ALA A 590 26.04 27.46 4.15
C ALA A 590 26.01 27.48 5.70
N GLN A 591 24.82 27.23 6.28
CA GLN A 591 24.66 27.11 7.73
C GLN A 591 25.40 25.90 8.29
N ALA A 592 25.27 24.72 7.64
CA ALA A 592 25.95 23.51 8.08
C ALA A 592 27.48 23.64 7.98
N GLU A 593 28.00 24.27 6.94
CA GLU A 593 29.43 24.55 6.77
C GLU A 593 29.95 25.50 7.88
N ALA A 594 29.25 26.60 8.14
CA ALA A 594 29.62 27.54 9.20
C ALA A 594 29.55 26.88 10.58
N ALA A 595 28.50 26.09 10.86
CA ALA A 595 28.35 25.35 12.12
C ALA A 595 29.48 24.33 12.34
N TYR A 596 29.86 23.62 11.29
CA TYR A 596 30.97 22.65 11.35
C TYR A 596 32.29 23.35 11.65
N LEU A 597 32.64 24.42 10.92
CA LEU A 597 33.87 25.19 11.16
C LEU A 597 33.95 25.76 12.59
N ALA A 598 32.83 26.29 13.10
CA ALA A 598 32.74 26.77 14.46
C ALA A 598 32.92 25.65 15.50
N SER A 599 32.33 24.47 15.26
CA SER A 599 32.39 23.33 16.19
C SER A 599 33.79 22.75 16.35
N VAL A 600 34.59 22.74 15.28
CA VAL A 600 36.02 22.31 15.33
C VAL A 600 36.82 23.16 16.28
N GLY A 601 36.67 24.48 16.19
CA GLY A 601 37.35 25.41 17.13
C GLY A 601 36.88 25.24 18.58
N THR A 602 35.59 25.06 18.78
CA THR A 602 34.98 24.87 20.11
C THR A 602 35.43 23.57 20.77
N ASP A 603 35.50 22.46 20.03
CA ASP A 603 35.98 21.17 20.54
C ASP A 603 37.44 21.26 21.00
N ALA A 604 38.31 21.86 20.17
CA ALA A 604 39.73 22.06 20.52
C ALA A 604 39.92 22.91 21.78
N GLN A 605 39.14 23.98 21.93
CA GLN A 605 39.17 24.85 23.12
C GLN A 605 38.64 24.12 24.36
N ALA A 606 37.53 23.39 24.25
CA ALA A 606 36.96 22.62 25.36
C ALA A 606 37.90 21.49 25.81
N ALA A 607 38.56 20.81 24.88
CA ALA A 607 39.56 19.79 25.20
C ALA A 607 40.74 20.35 25.95
N LYS A 608 41.25 21.51 25.53
CA LYS A 608 42.35 22.21 26.23
C LYS A 608 41.92 22.71 27.62
N ALA A 609 40.70 23.26 27.74
CA ALA A 609 40.15 23.69 29.02
C ALA A 609 40.02 22.52 29.99
N TYR A 610 39.55 21.37 29.53
CA TYR A 610 39.48 20.15 30.35
C TYR A 610 40.86 19.70 30.84
N GLN A 611 41.84 19.64 29.95
CA GLN A 611 43.22 19.29 30.33
C GLN A 611 43.79 20.21 31.43
N ILE A 612 43.55 21.50 31.32
CA ILE A 612 43.99 22.46 32.34
C ILE A 612 43.23 22.22 33.66
N ALA A 613 41.92 22.05 33.62
CA ALA A 613 41.10 21.78 34.80
C ALA A 613 41.49 20.46 35.49
N GLU A 614 41.80 19.41 34.72
CA GLU A 614 42.25 18.12 35.27
C GLU A 614 43.59 18.25 36.01
N VAL A 615 44.55 18.98 35.44
CA VAL A 615 45.85 19.22 36.12
C VAL A 615 45.65 20.02 37.40
N ARG A 616 44.86 21.13 37.34
CA ARG A 616 44.58 21.94 38.52
C ARG A 616 43.86 21.18 39.64
N PHE A 617 42.94 20.29 39.26
CA PHE A 617 42.24 19.44 40.21
C PHE A 617 43.18 18.42 40.86
N ARG A 618 44.06 17.78 40.09
CA ARG A 618 45.06 16.86 40.60
C ARG A 618 46.06 17.53 41.58
N GLU A 619 46.41 18.77 41.32
CA GLU A 619 47.29 19.56 42.20
C GLU A 619 46.54 20.22 43.40
N GLY A 620 45.22 19.94 43.54
CA GLY A 620 44.40 20.46 44.63
C GLY A 620 44.02 21.94 44.52
N VAL A 621 44.25 22.58 43.38
CA VAL A 621 44.01 24.03 43.13
C VAL A 621 42.57 24.29 42.62
N SER A 622 41.87 23.26 42.17
CA SER A 622 40.52 23.35 41.59
C SER A 622 39.54 22.41 42.32
N THR A 623 38.25 22.73 42.25
CA THR A 623 37.18 21.94 42.88
C THR A 623 36.66 20.84 41.94
N THR A 624 36.01 19.80 42.50
CA THR A 624 35.27 18.79 41.77
C THR A 624 34.17 19.39 40.89
N LEU A 625 33.59 20.54 41.29
CA LEU A 625 32.57 21.25 40.52
C LEU A 625 33.14 21.80 39.21
N GLU A 626 34.25 22.53 39.28
CA GLU A 626 34.92 23.12 38.12
C GLU A 626 35.31 22.04 37.10
N LEU A 627 35.90 20.92 37.56
CA LEU A 627 36.26 19.81 36.70
C LEU A 627 35.02 19.16 36.02
N THR A 628 33.92 18.98 36.78
CA THR A 628 32.69 18.40 36.25
C THR A 628 32.05 19.32 35.20
N GLU A 629 32.03 20.63 35.43
CA GLU A 629 31.48 21.61 34.51
C GLU A 629 32.24 21.60 33.16
N VAL A 630 33.55 21.68 33.20
CA VAL A 630 34.40 21.69 32.00
C VAL A 630 34.32 20.35 31.26
N ARG A 631 34.18 19.23 31.99
CA ARG A 631 33.94 17.92 31.37
C ARG A 631 32.63 17.89 30.60
N VAL A 632 31.53 18.40 31.16
CA VAL A 632 30.24 18.49 30.49
C VAL A 632 30.32 19.37 29.24
N GLN A 633 31.04 20.49 29.32
CA GLN A 633 31.28 21.36 28.16
C GLN A 633 32.07 20.64 27.06
N LEU A 634 33.08 19.84 27.41
CA LEU A 634 33.83 19.02 26.44
C LEU A 634 32.94 17.97 25.77
N GLU A 635 32.12 17.26 26.55
CA GLU A 635 31.18 16.27 26.02
C GLU A 635 30.19 16.93 25.02
N GLN A 636 29.62 18.08 25.41
CA GLN A 636 28.72 18.85 24.54
C GLN A 636 29.41 19.35 23.26
N ALA A 637 30.63 19.85 23.35
CA ALA A 637 31.40 20.33 22.20
C ALA A 637 31.67 19.17 21.20
N ARG A 638 32.05 18.00 21.71
CA ARG A 638 32.26 16.80 20.87
C ARG A 638 30.97 16.33 20.18
N LEU A 639 29.86 16.28 20.92
CA LEU A 639 28.56 15.92 20.36
C LEU A 639 28.11 16.91 19.27
N GLN A 640 28.31 18.22 19.51
CA GLN A 640 28.01 19.27 18.53
C GLN A 640 28.87 19.12 17.27
N ARG A 641 30.16 18.80 17.39
CA ARG A 641 31.06 18.59 16.26
C ARG A 641 30.60 17.41 15.40
N VAL A 642 30.25 16.26 16.00
CA VAL A 642 29.76 15.10 15.27
C VAL A 642 28.45 15.42 14.53
N ASN A 643 27.51 16.10 15.20
CA ASN A 643 26.27 16.52 14.56
C ASN A 643 26.52 17.48 13.39
N ALA A 644 27.36 18.49 13.58
CA ALA A 644 27.66 19.45 12.53
C ALA A 644 28.37 18.81 11.33
N ALA A 645 29.27 17.86 11.56
CA ALA A 645 29.93 17.10 10.50
C ALA A 645 28.91 16.26 9.70
N ARG A 646 28.00 15.54 10.38
CA ARG A 646 26.91 14.79 9.77
C ARG A 646 26.00 15.69 8.93
N ASP A 647 25.56 16.81 9.50
CA ASP A 647 24.65 17.76 8.84
C ASP A 647 25.27 18.36 7.58
N LEU A 648 26.58 18.63 7.61
CA LEU A 648 27.32 19.12 6.44
C LEU A 648 27.36 18.08 5.31
N GLU A 649 27.65 16.80 5.63
CA GLU A 649 27.67 15.74 4.61
C GLU A 649 26.27 15.52 3.99
N VAL A 650 25.21 15.53 4.80
CA VAL A 650 23.82 15.41 4.33
C VAL A 650 23.45 16.62 3.47
N ALA A 651 23.81 17.85 3.86
CA ALA A 651 23.52 19.05 3.10
C ALA A 651 24.26 19.08 1.74
N ARG A 652 25.50 18.63 1.70
CA ARG A 652 26.28 18.45 0.46
C ARG A 652 25.60 17.50 -0.50
N LEU A 653 25.21 16.32 -0.01
CA LEU A 653 24.54 15.32 -0.83
C LEU A 653 23.17 15.80 -1.33
N ARG A 654 22.40 16.48 -0.47
CA ARG A 654 21.13 17.07 -0.87
C ARG A 654 21.29 18.07 -2.01
N LEU A 655 22.28 18.93 -1.93
CA LEU A 655 22.61 19.87 -3.02
C LEU A 655 23.02 19.17 -4.30
N ALA A 656 23.80 18.10 -4.22
CA ALA A 656 24.22 17.31 -5.36
C ALA A 656 23.04 16.63 -6.09
N LEU A 657 22.09 16.13 -5.32
CA LEU A 657 20.90 15.45 -5.85
C LEU A 657 19.74 16.41 -6.15
N LEU A 658 19.88 17.70 -5.84
CA LEU A 658 18.80 18.69 -5.85
C LEU A 658 17.99 18.70 -7.14
N LYS A 659 18.65 18.57 -8.28
CA LYS A 659 18.04 18.53 -9.62
C LYS A 659 16.94 17.46 -9.73
N ASP A 660 17.18 16.28 -9.18
CA ASP A 660 16.29 15.12 -9.32
C ASP A 660 15.48 14.81 -8.06
N LEU A 661 15.66 15.56 -6.97
CA LEU A 661 14.84 15.41 -5.76
C LEU A 661 13.41 15.93 -5.96
N PRO A 662 12.40 15.27 -5.35
CA PRO A 662 11.05 15.81 -5.25
C PRO A 662 11.03 17.07 -4.37
N LEU A 663 9.96 17.86 -4.47
CA LEU A 663 9.73 18.96 -3.52
C LEU A 663 9.38 18.40 -2.14
N PRO A 664 9.86 19.02 -1.06
CA PRO A 664 9.44 18.65 0.29
C PRO A 664 7.93 18.86 0.45
N ILE A 665 7.27 17.90 1.10
CA ILE A 665 5.83 18.02 1.39
C ILE A 665 5.66 19.11 2.45
N PRO A 666 4.85 20.17 2.20
CA PRO A 666 4.59 21.20 3.18
C PRO A 666 3.95 20.57 4.44
N GLY A 667 4.63 20.66 5.60
CA GLY A 667 4.12 20.15 6.88
C GLY A 667 4.62 18.79 7.35
N ALA A 668 5.46 18.09 6.58
CA ALA A 668 6.16 16.89 7.05
C ALA A 668 7.51 17.30 7.71
N ARG A 669 7.47 17.73 8.95
CA ARG A 669 8.62 17.88 9.85
C ARG A 669 8.29 17.27 11.19
#